data_44257bf710be656f7128bd83d06ebed0
#
_entry.id   44257bf710be656f7128bd83d06ebed0
#
_cell.length_a   1.000
_cell.length_b   1.000
_cell.length_c   1.000
_cell.angle_alpha   90.00
_cell.angle_beta   90.00
_cell.angle_gamma   90.00
#
_symmetry.space_group_name_H-M   'P 1'
#
loop_
_entity.id
_entity.type
_entity.pdbx_description
1 polymer ?
#
loop_
_entity_poly.entity_id
_entity_poly.type
_entity_poly.pdbx_seq_one_letter_code
_entity_poly.pdbx_strand_id
1 'polypeptide(L)'
;MVTSVTSRAAALAWRSPGPTGSDAVLAQYAAAGLSRSVAITDSLDNLQRNWAGLSTLAAAGKIASVQVTNAAAGPLTLSASALLSGKSLLSKLGSTQVVVADTGANIVANLGSLQLNASRFKAIQIQDPQEAMQLSQAQWQAAAPVFAKMQGGQYQLSLTGVTGSSLARVVAQSQVTSFSFADTSANVMVNWNTLSAAAQRVRSVNLQGTAATLSLSDAQYQAGQQLRSAIQSPYTVTLSQVAAAQVATRLGDAHVVSVKVQDKVANVSAQLDALQQATGKLQEIKLTDTTNPMQVSVQQLLGAPQGFWGKVGGKLGFQVVDSGANLMAGLDQLQQQASRITSLTVSDTTRPTLSVTAAQYKNDGAVLAKLKGAALSVKFAGNYEDYAIKTRTDGSISVTDSQKRTYETNTFKGVNFFEFKDFTAFGDTGDANLNALLSGASNFWWFQPGAQAKASADALKPGVYGLDNSSARHDITYSFMDRLPATASDQDRNGFQTLNTAQREAVQSAFDYLSSLINVRFVLDENAKAGTADINFGTNSQVGSAGYANPPNGSGDHNVFLMLDRSSVSGQALQPGNYGWHTLIHEIGHTLGLKHPGNYNATASAMTGPFLPKALDNDRYSVMSYYSPSDSGDVALKITPNPGQLSTYEATAQTLYASTYMTYDIAALQFIYGAADTESASAPTVSFDSDWRGFQTLYTPEGGTLDLSQVDRANVLDLRAGAYSSVNILGNSVSGYLSSLPTVPKLTSSYLKTNQTYLGFNNVGLAYGSEIDRVLGGQAADTIYVGADCPSDGMSIDGGSGVDTVCLAGTASDWSLDGATEGAQVATQARNLQTGALLQLSGIEKLRFYNASTTALTHSSLDLMA
;
A
#
# COMPACT_ATOMS: atom_id res chain seq x y z
N MET A 1 131.61 15.41 -48.04
CA MET A 1 131.63 16.50 -47.21
C MET A 1 130.26 16.78 -46.73
N VAL A 2 129.95 16.44 -45.91
CA VAL A 2 129.62 16.31 -44.63
C VAL A 2 129.37 17.44 -43.73
N THR A 3 128.27 17.59 -43.11
CA THR A 3 128.24 18.05 -41.76
C THR A 3 126.79 17.69 -41.02
N SER A 4 127.07 16.98 -40.04
CA SER A 4 126.04 16.55 -39.15
C SER A 4 125.44 17.73 -38.34
N VAL A 5 124.08 17.80 -38.21
CA VAL A 5 123.50 18.67 -37.18
C VAL A 5 122.68 17.74 -36.27
N THR A 6 123.22 17.66 -35.16
CA THR A 6 122.46 17.02 -33.99
C THR A 6 121.36 17.90 -33.52
N SER A 7 120.14 17.45 -33.68
CA SER A 7 119.02 18.10 -33.04
C SER A 7 118.81 17.59 -31.61
N ARG A 8 119.04 18.44 -30.62
CA ARG A 8 118.69 18.25 -29.26
C ARG A 8 117.15 18.29 -29.18
N ALA A 9 116.55 17.16 -28.98
CA ALA A 9 115.13 17.19 -28.49
C ALA A 9 115.14 17.63 -27.09
N ALA A 10 114.69 18.88 -26.82
CA ALA A 10 114.38 19.32 -25.54
C ALA A 10 113.22 18.58 -25.01
N ALA A 11 113.35 17.69 -24.03
CA ALA A 11 112.26 17.15 -23.22
C ALA A 11 111.64 18.29 -22.45
N LEU A 12 110.60 18.87 -22.93
CA LEU A 12 109.77 19.71 -22.15
C LEU A 12 109.16 18.85 -21.03
N ALA A 13 109.67 19.02 -19.81
CA ALA A 13 109.09 18.52 -18.59
C ALA A 13 107.78 19.22 -18.45
N TRP A 14 106.67 18.46 -18.71
CA TRP A 14 105.33 18.94 -18.40
C TRP A 14 105.21 19.06 -16.90
N ARG A 15 105.19 20.32 -16.44
CA ARG A 15 104.63 20.60 -15.11
C ARG A 15 103.18 20.26 -15.18
N SER A 16 102.72 19.52 -14.15
CA SER A 16 101.25 19.31 -14.01
C SER A 16 100.56 20.65 -14.18
N PRO A 17 99.70 20.79 -15.22
CA PRO A 17 99.04 22.03 -15.39
C PRO A 17 98.14 22.13 -14.15
N GLY A 18 98.03 23.29 -13.61
CA GLY A 18 96.98 23.57 -12.56
C GLY A 18 95.61 23.20 -13.06
N PRO A 19 94.68 23.17 -12.20
CA PRO A 19 93.33 22.74 -12.58
C PRO A 19 92.86 23.45 -13.85
N THR A 20 92.48 22.71 -14.85
CA THR A 20 92.01 23.24 -16.15
C THR A 20 90.54 23.05 -16.34
N GLY A 21 89.85 23.93 -17.02
CA GLY A 21 88.42 23.83 -17.35
C GLY A 21 88.14 22.64 -18.24
N SER A 22 86.94 22.14 -18.19
CA SER A 22 86.48 20.94 -18.88
C SER A 22 86.59 21.02 -20.39
N ASP A 23 86.32 22.21 -20.99
CA ASP A 23 86.52 22.48 -22.45
C ASP A 23 87.91 22.27 -22.87
N ALA A 24 88.86 22.81 -22.08
CA ALA A 24 90.32 22.73 -22.40
C ALA A 24 90.85 21.30 -22.33
N VAL A 25 90.38 20.52 -21.33
CA VAL A 25 90.73 19.09 -21.20
C VAL A 25 90.19 18.24 -22.32
N LEU A 26 88.95 18.47 -22.79
CA LEU A 26 88.37 17.80 -23.93
C LEU A 26 89.05 18.16 -25.23
N ALA A 27 89.40 19.44 -25.46
CA ALA A 27 90.10 19.87 -26.63
C ALA A 27 91.53 19.27 -26.70
N GLN A 28 92.24 19.25 -25.54
CA GLN A 28 93.61 18.62 -25.49
C GLN A 28 93.54 17.12 -25.75
N TYR A 29 92.47 16.43 -25.19
CA TYR A 29 92.31 14.98 -25.47
C TYR A 29 92.02 14.71 -26.94
N ALA A 30 91.22 15.54 -27.58
CA ALA A 30 90.94 15.40 -29.01
C ALA A 30 92.14 15.64 -29.89
N ALA A 31 93.01 16.55 -29.53
CA ALA A 31 94.21 16.93 -30.26
C ALA A 31 95.38 15.92 -30.11
N ALA A 32 95.69 15.43 -28.93
CA ALA A 32 96.93 14.70 -28.63
C ALA A 32 96.76 13.50 -27.68
N GLY A 33 95.54 13.22 -27.17
CA GLY A 33 95.29 12.28 -26.09
C GLY A 33 95.84 12.70 -24.76
N LEU A 34 95.42 12.14 -23.65
CA LEU A 34 95.94 12.38 -22.30
C LEU A 34 96.84 11.22 -21.90
N SER A 35 98.10 11.45 -21.68
CA SER A 35 99.06 10.44 -21.16
C SER A 35 98.94 10.19 -19.69
N ARG A 36 98.43 11.11 -18.90
CA ARG A 36 98.21 11.03 -17.43
C ARG A 36 96.82 11.50 -17.08
N SER A 37 96.37 11.19 -15.89
CA SER A 37 95.13 11.74 -15.32
C SER A 37 95.28 13.19 -14.92
N VAL A 38 94.27 14.02 -15.20
CA VAL A 38 94.25 15.48 -14.95
C VAL A 38 93.22 15.83 -13.86
N ALA A 39 93.49 16.89 -13.13
CA ALA A 39 92.52 17.53 -12.25
C ALA A 39 91.67 18.57 -13.04
N ILE A 40 90.41 18.60 -12.90
CA ILE A 40 89.47 19.52 -13.51
C ILE A 40 88.99 20.50 -12.43
N THR A 41 88.96 21.80 -12.77
CA THR A 41 88.36 22.87 -11.97
C THR A 41 87.45 23.66 -12.89
N ASP A 42 86.14 23.60 -12.70
CA ASP A 42 85.18 24.23 -13.60
C ASP A 42 83.80 24.51 -12.93
N SER A 43 82.97 25.27 -13.62
CA SER A 43 81.60 25.54 -13.17
C SER A 43 80.74 24.35 -13.45
N LEU A 44 79.61 24.26 -12.68
CA LEU A 44 78.58 23.23 -12.88
C LEU A 44 78.06 23.20 -14.30
N ASP A 45 77.79 24.38 -14.90
CA ASP A 45 77.25 24.45 -16.26
C ASP A 45 78.23 23.90 -17.32
N ASN A 46 79.52 24.17 -17.17
CA ASN A 46 80.54 23.63 -18.08
C ASN A 46 80.72 22.10 -17.88
N LEU A 47 80.75 21.65 -16.66
CA LEU A 47 80.78 20.19 -16.33
C LEU A 47 79.55 19.47 -16.89
N GLN A 48 78.38 20.09 -16.77
CA GLN A 48 77.15 19.49 -17.31
C GLN A 48 77.17 19.44 -18.84
N ARG A 49 77.60 20.52 -19.53
CA ARG A 49 77.69 20.59 -20.97
C ARG A 49 78.68 19.55 -21.52
N ASN A 50 79.82 19.37 -20.85
CA ASN A 50 80.91 18.47 -21.25
C ASN A 50 80.81 17.07 -20.68
N TRP A 51 79.71 16.73 -20.00
CA TRP A 51 79.52 15.52 -19.18
C TRP A 51 79.86 14.25 -19.93
N ALA A 52 79.41 14.08 -21.17
CA ALA A 52 79.58 12.87 -21.95
C ALA A 52 81.12 12.65 -22.28
N GLY A 53 81.81 13.68 -22.72
CA GLY A 53 83.27 13.60 -23.02
C GLY A 53 84.02 13.30 -21.73
N LEU A 54 83.71 14.04 -20.65
CA LEU A 54 84.43 13.86 -19.38
C LEU A 54 84.12 12.44 -18.76
N SER A 55 82.97 11.93 -18.97
CA SER A 55 82.61 10.58 -18.53
C SER A 55 83.44 9.52 -19.21
N THR A 56 83.61 9.67 -20.51
CA THR A 56 84.51 8.79 -21.29
C THR A 56 85.98 8.85 -20.79
N LEU A 57 86.51 10.04 -20.55
CA LEU A 57 87.80 10.21 -19.94
C LEU A 57 87.91 9.64 -18.52
N ALA A 58 86.94 9.83 -17.67
CA ALA A 58 86.91 9.27 -16.35
C ALA A 58 86.88 7.75 -16.34
N ALA A 59 86.08 7.13 -17.26
CA ALA A 59 86.06 5.70 -17.45
C ALA A 59 87.44 5.17 -17.95
N ALA A 60 88.18 5.92 -18.76
CA ALA A 60 89.57 5.58 -19.22
C ALA A 60 90.63 5.92 -18.16
N GLY A 61 90.23 6.32 -16.92
CA GLY A 61 91.17 6.65 -15.83
C GLY A 61 91.98 7.96 -16.04
N LYS A 62 91.52 8.81 -16.96
CA LYS A 62 92.21 10.05 -17.35
C LYS A 62 91.84 11.31 -16.53
N ILE A 63 90.91 11.17 -15.57
CA ILE A 63 90.44 12.20 -14.60
C ILE A 63 90.88 11.80 -13.20
N ALA A 64 91.70 12.65 -12.57
CA ALA A 64 92.15 12.44 -11.14
C ALA A 64 91.11 12.94 -10.15
N SER A 65 90.66 14.16 -10.36
CA SER A 65 89.67 14.81 -9.49
C SER A 65 88.92 15.90 -10.27
N VAL A 66 87.73 16.21 -9.76
CA VAL A 66 86.92 17.35 -10.26
C VAL A 66 86.58 18.24 -9.09
N GLN A 67 86.94 19.54 -9.20
CA GLN A 67 86.63 20.62 -8.30
C GLN A 67 85.60 21.57 -8.94
N VAL A 68 84.49 21.80 -8.30
CA VAL A 68 83.43 22.68 -8.77
C VAL A 68 83.67 24.06 -8.26
N THR A 69 83.77 25.09 -9.12
CA THR A 69 84.05 26.49 -8.75
C THR A 69 82.84 27.24 -8.22
N ASN A 70 81.70 26.86 -8.61
CA ASN A 70 80.40 27.51 -8.22
C ASN A 70 79.44 26.56 -7.52
N ALA A 71 79.94 25.69 -6.67
CA ALA A 71 79.11 24.68 -5.98
C ALA A 71 77.94 25.32 -5.18
N ALA A 72 78.04 26.61 -4.77
CA ALA A 72 76.97 27.33 -4.15
C ALA A 72 75.84 27.72 -5.11
N ALA A 73 76.02 27.61 -6.43
CA ALA A 73 74.94 27.93 -7.41
C ALA A 73 73.82 26.83 -7.53
N GLY A 74 74.11 25.72 -6.89
CA GLY A 74 73.09 24.63 -6.84
C GLY A 74 73.65 23.23 -7.07
N PRO A 75 72.86 22.23 -7.24
CA PRO A 75 73.33 20.88 -7.60
C PRO A 75 73.69 20.71 -9.09
N LEU A 76 74.57 19.80 -9.36
CA LEU A 76 74.79 19.36 -10.74
C LEU A 76 73.56 18.63 -11.30
N THR A 77 73.01 19.12 -12.41
CA THR A 77 71.81 18.54 -13.00
C THR A 77 72.22 17.65 -14.19
N LEU A 78 71.84 16.37 -14.11
CA LEU A 78 72.20 15.38 -15.15
C LEU A 78 70.95 14.63 -15.62
N SER A 79 70.90 14.22 -16.88
CA SER A 79 69.93 13.22 -17.30
C SER A 79 70.24 11.86 -16.66
N ALA A 80 69.22 10.98 -16.60
CA ALA A 80 69.38 9.61 -16.07
C ALA A 80 70.51 8.86 -16.82
N SER A 81 70.53 8.95 -18.13
CA SER A 81 71.54 8.33 -18.94
C SER A 81 72.95 8.91 -18.69
N ALA A 82 73.09 10.24 -18.57
CA ALA A 82 74.30 10.92 -18.24
C ALA A 82 74.89 10.53 -16.87
N LEU A 83 74.01 10.44 -15.84
CA LEU A 83 74.35 9.93 -14.50
C LEU A 83 74.93 8.51 -14.59
N LEU A 84 74.20 7.63 -15.30
CA LEU A 84 74.58 6.20 -15.38
C LEU A 84 75.85 5.93 -16.21
N SER A 85 76.06 6.67 -17.26
CA SER A 85 77.26 6.61 -18.05
C SER A 85 78.46 7.23 -17.34
N GLY A 86 78.20 8.23 -16.48
CA GLY A 86 79.27 9.00 -15.82
C GLY A 86 79.72 8.47 -14.44
N LYS A 87 79.45 7.20 -14.08
CA LYS A 87 79.73 6.64 -12.74
C LYS A 87 81.14 6.86 -12.28
N SER A 88 82.15 6.71 -13.17
CA SER A 88 83.54 6.94 -12.88
C SER A 88 83.88 8.45 -12.65
N LEU A 89 83.19 9.33 -13.33
CA LEU A 89 83.27 10.77 -13.16
C LEU A 89 82.66 11.24 -11.90
N LEU A 90 81.49 10.73 -11.56
CA LEU A 90 80.74 10.99 -10.29
C LEU A 90 81.60 10.69 -9.05
N SER A 91 82.42 9.62 -9.08
CA SER A 91 83.28 9.28 -7.96
C SER A 91 84.47 10.32 -7.76
N LYS A 92 84.67 11.23 -8.70
CA LYS A 92 85.67 12.29 -8.66
C LYS A 92 85.16 13.66 -8.25
N LEU A 93 83.82 13.80 -8.10
CA LEU A 93 83.21 15.08 -7.85
C LEU A 93 83.15 15.46 -6.33
N GLY A 94 83.67 14.64 -5.44
CA GLY A 94 83.69 14.90 -4.02
C GLY A 94 82.27 15.04 -3.42
N SER A 95 81.98 16.14 -2.72
CA SER A 95 80.69 16.37 -2.03
C SER A 95 79.65 17.11 -2.92
N THR A 96 79.92 17.24 -4.18
CA THR A 96 78.94 17.92 -5.11
C THR A 96 77.61 17.16 -5.16
N GLN A 97 76.53 17.85 -4.89
CA GLN A 97 75.18 17.26 -4.94
C GLN A 97 74.74 17.11 -6.39
N VAL A 98 74.16 15.98 -6.69
CA VAL A 98 73.64 15.67 -8.05
C VAL A 98 72.12 15.56 -7.97
N VAL A 99 71.49 16.18 -8.95
CA VAL A 99 70.03 16.05 -9.22
C VAL A 99 69.90 15.42 -10.61
N VAL A 100 69.02 14.41 -10.68
CA VAL A 100 68.64 13.82 -11.97
C VAL A 100 67.46 14.59 -12.52
N ALA A 101 67.54 15.21 -13.67
CA ALA A 101 66.48 15.86 -14.38
C ALA A 101 66.23 15.18 -15.72
N ASP A 102 65.12 14.53 -15.89
CA ASP A 102 64.79 13.82 -17.11
C ASP A 102 63.25 13.64 -17.28
N THR A 103 62.87 13.19 -18.47
CA THR A 103 61.45 12.84 -18.70
C THR A 103 61.06 11.60 -17.86
N GLY A 104 59.79 11.50 -17.51
CA GLY A 104 59.28 10.33 -16.78
C GLY A 104 59.59 9.02 -17.54
N ALA A 105 59.49 9.02 -18.86
CA ALA A 105 59.81 7.86 -19.69
C ALA A 105 61.28 7.42 -19.57
N ASN A 106 62.20 8.36 -19.55
CA ASN A 106 63.67 8.09 -19.43
C ASN A 106 64.00 7.62 -17.99
N ILE A 107 63.35 8.16 -16.97
CA ILE A 107 63.47 7.68 -15.58
C ILE A 107 63.01 6.22 -15.49
N VAL A 108 61.83 5.87 -16.09
CA VAL A 108 61.31 4.50 -16.07
C VAL A 108 62.23 3.55 -16.82
N ALA A 109 62.76 3.93 -18.01
CA ALA A 109 63.66 3.13 -18.78
C ALA A 109 64.96 2.78 -18.03
N ASN A 110 65.40 3.68 -17.14
CA ASN A 110 66.63 3.55 -16.36
C ASN A 110 66.37 3.16 -14.88
N LEU A 111 65.21 2.84 -14.51
CA LEU A 111 64.76 2.73 -13.12
C LEU A 111 65.59 1.78 -12.24
N GLY A 112 65.82 0.56 -12.74
CA GLY A 112 66.63 -0.44 -12.01
C GLY A 112 68.07 0.03 -11.83
N SER A 113 68.64 0.71 -12.83
CA SER A 113 70.00 1.26 -12.75
C SER A 113 70.08 2.47 -11.82
N LEU A 114 69.04 3.31 -11.80
CA LEU A 114 68.92 4.43 -10.85
C LEU A 114 68.79 3.93 -9.42
N GLN A 115 68.07 2.85 -9.22
CA GLN A 115 67.91 2.22 -7.91
C GLN A 115 69.24 1.75 -7.34
N LEU A 116 70.04 1.04 -8.13
CA LEU A 116 71.38 0.58 -7.77
C LEU A 116 72.33 1.74 -7.46
N ASN A 117 72.08 2.91 -8.03
CA ASN A 117 72.87 4.11 -7.83
C ASN A 117 72.21 5.18 -7.03
N ALA A 118 71.16 4.86 -6.28
CA ALA A 118 70.34 5.82 -5.52
C ALA A 118 71.15 6.67 -4.51
N SER A 119 72.23 6.16 -3.97
CA SER A 119 73.16 6.92 -3.08
C SER A 119 73.96 8.02 -3.77
N ARG A 120 73.96 8.02 -5.11
CA ARG A 120 74.85 8.92 -5.93
C ARG A 120 74.12 10.24 -6.30
N PHE A 121 72.87 10.38 -6.12
CA PHE A 121 72.14 11.58 -6.40
C PHE A 121 71.16 11.92 -5.23
N LYS A 122 70.90 13.20 -5.03
CA LYS A 122 70.09 13.72 -3.92
C LYS A 122 68.61 13.70 -4.28
N ALA A 123 68.25 14.06 -5.48
CA ALA A 123 66.88 14.24 -5.92
C ALA A 123 66.70 13.93 -7.41
N ILE A 124 65.44 13.68 -7.78
CA ILE A 124 65.01 13.55 -9.17
C ILE A 124 63.97 14.65 -9.45
N GLN A 125 64.11 15.31 -10.56
CA GLN A 125 63.18 16.31 -11.10
C GLN A 125 62.63 15.79 -12.43
N ILE A 126 61.32 15.62 -12.49
CA ILE A 126 60.62 15.19 -13.69
C ILE A 126 60.41 16.41 -14.59
N GLN A 127 60.77 16.30 -15.86
CA GLN A 127 60.69 17.40 -16.84
C GLN A 127 59.30 17.50 -17.50
N ASP A 128 58.54 16.38 -17.51
CA ASP A 128 57.20 16.23 -18.07
C ASP A 128 56.18 15.77 -17.00
N PRO A 129 55.96 16.51 -15.90
CA PRO A 129 55.22 16.06 -14.74
C PRO A 129 53.73 15.80 -15.02
N GLN A 130 53.19 16.26 -16.15
CA GLN A 130 51.83 16.01 -16.58
C GLN A 130 51.67 14.67 -17.30
N GLU A 131 52.75 14.04 -17.74
CA GLU A 131 52.73 12.74 -18.37
C GLU A 131 52.94 11.61 -17.35
N ALA A 132 51.99 10.65 -17.33
CA ALA A 132 52.06 9.56 -16.36
C ALA A 132 53.16 8.53 -16.75
N MET A 133 54.09 8.30 -15.85
CA MET A 133 55.10 7.24 -15.99
C MET A 133 54.45 5.85 -15.99
N GLN A 134 54.69 5.08 -17.01
CA GLN A 134 54.15 3.74 -17.18
C GLN A 134 55.03 2.69 -16.49
N LEU A 135 54.52 2.00 -15.49
CA LEU A 135 55.26 1.03 -14.68
C LEU A 135 54.42 -0.20 -14.38
N SER A 136 55.05 -1.33 -14.19
CA SER A 136 54.39 -2.40 -13.44
C SER A 136 54.38 -2.10 -11.92
N GLN A 137 53.39 -2.63 -11.22
CA GLN A 137 53.38 -2.55 -9.76
C GLN A 137 54.68 -3.07 -9.12
N ALA A 138 55.24 -4.15 -9.65
CA ALA A 138 56.52 -4.72 -9.17
C ALA A 138 57.68 -3.73 -9.35
N GLN A 139 57.80 -3.06 -10.50
CA GLN A 139 58.80 -2.05 -10.74
C GLN A 139 58.68 -0.85 -9.79
N TRP A 140 57.41 -0.39 -9.58
CA TRP A 140 57.13 0.70 -8.64
C TRP A 140 57.51 0.35 -7.23
N GLN A 141 57.20 -0.85 -6.77
CA GLN A 141 57.55 -1.31 -5.41
C GLN A 141 59.07 -1.47 -5.25
N ALA A 142 59.72 -2.09 -6.21
CA ALA A 142 61.16 -2.30 -6.16
C ALA A 142 61.94 -0.98 -6.19
N ALA A 143 61.47 0.02 -6.91
CA ALA A 143 62.09 1.33 -7.06
C ALA A 143 61.71 2.36 -5.99
N ALA A 144 61.12 1.94 -4.89
CA ALA A 144 60.74 2.84 -3.80
C ALA A 144 61.86 3.85 -3.36
N PRO A 145 63.15 3.46 -3.29
CA PRO A 145 64.23 4.38 -2.98
C PRO A 145 64.44 5.50 -4.04
N VAL A 146 64.07 5.22 -5.30
CA VAL A 146 64.16 6.21 -6.41
C VAL A 146 62.99 7.18 -6.28
N PHE A 147 61.77 6.68 -6.07
CA PHE A 147 60.57 7.51 -5.90
C PHE A 147 60.64 8.40 -4.65
N ALA A 148 61.29 7.94 -3.58
CA ALA A 148 61.54 8.76 -2.38
C ALA A 148 62.40 9.99 -2.64
N LYS A 149 63.14 10.04 -3.78
CA LYS A 149 64.00 11.16 -4.18
C LYS A 149 63.34 12.10 -5.20
N MET A 150 62.09 11.82 -5.63
CA MET A 150 61.40 12.72 -6.56
C MET A 150 60.91 13.96 -5.79
N GLN A 151 61.33 15.11 -6.22
CA GLN A 151 61.07 16.38 -5.56
C GLN A 151 59.62 16.85 -5.80
N GLY A 152 58.99 17.41 -4.76
CA GLY A 152 57.76 18.14 -4.89
C GLY A 152 56.51 17.29 -5.15
N GLY A 153 56.60 15.97 -5.22
CA GLY A 153 55.45 15.10 -5.50
C GLY A 153 54.75 15.35 -6.85
N GLN A 154 55.29 16.20 -7.69
CA GLN A 154 54.72 16.58 -8.99
C GLN A 154 55.13 15.57 -10.08
N TYR A 155 54.60 14.38 -9.99
CA TYR A 155 54.68 13.38 -11.04
C TYR A 155 53.47 12.50 -11.04
N GLN A 156 53.14 11.91 -12.14
CA GLN A 156 52.01 11.02 -12.30
C GLN A 156 52.48 9.60 -12.61
N LEU A 157 51.75 8.61 -12.12
CA LEU A 157 51.99 7.19 -12.32
C LEU A 157 50.81 6.49 -12.98
N SER A 158 51.08 5.68 -13.95
CA SER A 158 50.14 4.69 -14.50
C SER A 158 50.69 3.29 -14.24
N LEU A 159 50.01 2.53 -13.38
CA LEU A 159 50.50 1.24 -12.92
C LEU A 159 49.82 0.08 -13.66
N THR A 160 50.58 -0.94 -14.05
CA THR A 160 50.05 -2.19 -14.58
C THR A 160 50.26 -3.35 -13.62
N GLY A 161 49.36 -4.35 -13.68
CA GLY A 161 49.48 -5.55 -12.86
C GLY A 161 49.22 -5.34 -11.36
N VAL A 162 48.40 -4.35 -11.00
CA VAL A 162 48.03 -4.13 -9.58
C VAL A 162 47.18 -5.29 -9.13
N THR A 163 47.46 -5.82 -7.92
CA THR A 163 46.75 -6.93 -7.31
C THR A 163 45.99 -6.49 -6.04
N GLY A 164 45.10 -7.31 -5.56
CA GLY A 164 44.31 -7.05 -4.34
C GLY A 164 45.17 -6.74 -3.11
N SER A 165 46.30 -7.44 -2.97
CA SER A 165 47.23 -7.24 -1.83
C SER A 165 47.90 -5.86 -1.81
N SER A 166 48.00 -5.21 -2.98
CA SER A 166 48.64 -3.89 -3.12
C SER A 166 47.65 -2.75 -3.32
N LEU A 167 46.42 -3.05 -3.63
CA LEU A 167 45.40 -2.05 -4.01
C LEU A 167 45.27 -0.89 -3.01
N ALA A 168 45.14 -1.20 -1.73
CA ALA A 168 45.00 -0.18 -0.68
C ALA A 168 46.16 0.83 -0.70
N ARG A 169 47.41 0.35 -0.92
CA ARG A 169 48.59 1.20 -1.04
C ARG A 169 48.56 2.01 -2.33
N VAL A 170 48.15 1.42 -3.44
CA VAL A 170 48.05 2.08 -4.75
C VAL A 170 47.05 3.21 -4.72
N VAL A 171 45.86 2.95 -4.15
CA VAL A 171 44.77 3.93 -4.08
C VAL A 171 45.09 5.09 -3.14
N ALA A 172 45.86 4.84 -2.07
CA ALA A 172 46.32 5.86 -1.13
C ALA A 172 47.32 6.84 -1.71
N GLN A 173 47.97 6.51 -2.86
CA GLN A 173 48.94 7.41 -3.50
C GLN A 173 48.25 8.35 -4.48
N SER A 174 48.33 9.65 -4.20
CA SER A 174 47.73 10.68 -5.08
C SER A 174 48.43 10.78 -6.43
N GLN A 175 49.74 10.38 -6.52
CA GLN A 175 50.51 10.38 -7.77
C GLN A 175 50.05 9.28 -8.73
N VAL A 176 49.40 8.22 -8.26
CA VAL A 176 48.87 7.19 -9.16
C VAL A 176 47.57 7.69 -9.79
N THR A 177 47.63 8.18 -11.00
CA THR A 177 46.48 8.73 -11.73
C THR A 177 45.70 7.65 -12.45
N SER A 178 46.33 6.55 -12.82
CA SER A 178 45.62 5.39 -13.39
C SER A 178 46.30 4.05 -13.09
N PHE A 179 45.53 2.96 -13.09
CA PHE A 179 46.10 1.62 -12.95
C PHE A 179 45.29 0.55 -13.64
N SER A 180 45.95 -0.55 -14.03
CA SER A 180 45.31 -1.79 -14.45
C SER A 180 45.36 -2.80 -13.32
N PHE A 181 44.20 -3.37 -12.98
CA PHE A 181 44.07 -4.37 -11.93
C PHE A 181 44.01 -5.78 -12.53
N ALA A 182 44.73 -6.73 -11.96
CA ALA A 182 44.75 -8.12 -12.44
C ALA A 182 44.80 -9.08 -11.23
N ASP A 183 43.70 -9.81 -10.99
CA ASP A 183 43.64 -10.77 -9.90
C ASP A 183 42.51 -11.80 -10.12
N THR A 184 42.39 -12.77 -9.23
CA THR A 184 41.29 -13.72 -9.25
C THR A 184 39.95 -13.04 -9.03
N SER A 185 38.87 -13.61 -9.51
CA SER A 185 37.50 -13.10 -9.23
C SER A 185 37.20 -12.95 -7.76
N ALA A 186 37.70 -13.87 -6.92
CA ALA A 186 37.54 -13.80 -5.46
C ALA A 186 38.22 -12.55 -4.87
N ASN A 187 39.46 -12.26 -5.30
CA ASN A 187 40.18 -11.08 -4.83
C ASN A 187 39.54 -9.78 -5.39
N VAL A 188 39.05 -9.78 -6.62
CA VAL A 188 38.25 -8.66 -7.17
C VAL A 188 37.04 -8.41 -6.30
N MET A 189 36.33 -9.45 -5.91
CA MET A 189 35.14 -9.33 -5.04
C MET A 189 35.45 -8.76 -3.66
N VAL A 190 36.53 -9.26 -3.02
CA VAL A 190 37.00 -8.72 -1.72
C VAL A 190 37.31 -7.23 -1.80
N ASN A 191 37.87 -6.80 -2.94
CA ASN A 191 38.29 -5.42 -3.16
C ASN A 191 37.28 -4.57 -3.95
N TRP A 192 36.06 -5.09 -4.19
CA TRP A 192 35.06 -4.47 -5.09
C TRP A 192 34.75 -3.02 -4.72
N ASN A 193 34.47 -2.77 -3.43
CA ASN A 193 34.11 -1.43 -2.97
C ASN A 193 35.27 -0.43 -3.14
N THR A 194 36.52 -0.86 -2.87
CA THR A 194 37.72 -0.02 -3.05
C THR A 194 37.99 0.27 -4.53
N LEU A 195 37.82 -0.73 -5.39
CA LEU A 195 37.93 -0.58 -6.84
C LEU A 195 36.83 0.32 -7.40
N SER A 196 35.60 0.14 -6.95
CA SER A 196 34.46 0.99 -7.38
C SER A 196 34.66 2.45 -6.97
N ALA A 197 35.13 2.69 -5.74
CA ALA A 197 35.45 4.04 -5.28
C ALA A 197 36.60 4.69 -6.07
N ALA A 198 37.53 3.87 -6.59
CA ALA A 198 38.67 4.32 -7.41
C ALA A 198 38.42 4.18 -8.92
N ALA A 199 37.19 3.93 -9.37
CA ALA A 199 36.89 3.53 -10.76
C ALA A 199 37.38 4.52 -11.81
N GLN A 200 37.40 5.82 -11.52
CA GLN A 200 37.98 6.87 -12.39
C GLN A 200 39.48 6.66 -12.72
N ARG A 201 40.17 5.95 -11.83
CA ARG A 201 41.62 5.64 -11.96
C ARG A 201 41.86 4.26 -12.53
N VAL A 202 40.82 3.38 -12.62
CA VAL A 202 40.94 2.02 -13.14
C VAL A 202 40.83 2.02 -14.66
N ARG A 203 41.93 1.68 -15.36
CA ARG A 203 41.97 1.58 -16.83
C ARG A 203 41.42 0.25 -17.34
N SER A 204 41.72 -0.81 -16.63
CA SER A 204 41.23 -2.15 -16.96
C SER A 204 41.25 -3.06 -15.73
N VAL A 205 40.34 -4.02 -15.73
CA VAL A 205 40.34 -5.14 -14.80
C VAL A 205 40.44 -6.43 -15.58
N ASN A 206 41.45 -7.25 -15.29
CA ASN A 206 41.66 -8.57 -15.88
C ASN A 206 41.41 -9.64 -14.79
N LEU A 207 40.34 -10.42 -14.95
CA LEU A 207 40.04 -11.53 -14.08
C LEU A 207 40.92 -12.73 -14.43
N GLN A 208 41.66 -13.23 -13.44
CA GLN A 208 42.53 -14.39 -13.63
C GLN A 208 41.71 -15.68 -13.37
N GLY A 209 41.92 -16.70 -14.24
CA GLY A 209 41.20 -17.97 -14.16
C GLY A 209 40.16 -18.14 -15.27
N THR A 210 39.56 -19.34 -15.34
CA THR A 210 38.51 -19.66 -16.33
C THR A 210 37.14 -19.34 -15.79
N ALA A 211 36.24 -18.77 -16.61
CA ALA A 211 34.80 -18.55 -16.32
C ALA A 211 34.52 -17.83 -14.97
N ALA A 212 35.05 -16.62 -14.84
CA ALA A 212 34.87 -15.83 -13.62
C ALA A 212 33.40 -15.44 -13.38
N THR A 213 32.82 -15.80 -12.23
CA THR A 213 31.52 -15.32 -11.76
C THR A 213 31.71 -14.34 -10.62
N LEU A 214 31.15 -13.15 -10.77
CA LEU A 214 31.15 -12.11 -9.75
C LEU A 214 29.81 -12.18 -8.96
N SER A 215 29.88 -12.39 -7.65
CA SER A 215 28.71 -12.43 -6.76
C SER A 215 28.55 -11.09 -6.06
N LEU A 216 27.70 -10.22 -6.59
CA LEU A 216 27.48 -8.85 -6.12
C LEU A 216 26.11 -8.68 -5.44
N SER A 217 26.04 -7.78 -4.48
CA SER A 217 24.74 -7.21 -4.11
C SER A 217 24.28 -6.25 -5.20
N ASP A 218 22.98 -5.96 -5.28
CA ASP A 218 22.45 -4.98 -6.24
C ASP A 218 23.08 -3.59 -6.05
N ALA A 219 23.30 -3.18 -4.80
CA ALA A 219 23.98 -1.92 -4.49
C ALA A 219 25.43 -1.89 -5.01
N GLN A 220 26.18 -2.99 -4.84
CA GLN A 220 27.54 -3.12 -5.38
C GLN A 220 27.55 -3.13 -6.90
N TYR A 221 26.56 -3.78 -7.50
CA TYR A 221 26.41 -3.81 -8.96
C TYR A 221 26.16 -2.42 -9.52
N GLN A 222 25.29 -1.63 -8.91
CA GLN A 222 25.02 -0.26 -9.34
C GLN A 222 26.23 0.65 -9.13
N ALA A 223 26.81 0.66 -7.93
CA ALA A 223 27.98 1.48 -7.62
C ALA A 223 29.19 1.13 -8.50
N GLY A 224 29.30 -0.12 -8.93
CA GLY A 224 30.40 -0.63 -9.76
C GLY A 224 30.16 -0.50 -11.27
N GLN A 225 29.24 0.31 -11.76
CA GLN A 225 28.93 0.41 -13.20
C GLN A 225 30.17 0.76 -14.01
N GLN A 226 30.92 1.78 -13.63
CA GLN A 226 32.17 2.20 -14.31
C GLN A 226 33.24 1.12 -14.18
N LEU A 227 33.35 0.47 -13.03
CA LEU A 227 34.32 -0.62 -12.85
C LEU A 227 34.00 -1.81 -13.74
N ARG A 228 32.72 -2.18 -13.88
CA ARG A 228 32.31 -3.28 -14.79
C ARG A 228 32.66 -3.01 -16.23
N SER A 229 32.53 -1.75 -16.68
CA SER A 229 32.95 -1.36 -18.04
C SER A 229 34.46 -1.48 -18.27
N ALA A 230 35.26 -1.49 -17.20
CA ALA A 230 36.70 -1.66 -17.27
C ALA A 230 37.15 -3.14 -17.29
N ILE A 231 36.23 -4.11 -17.07
CA ILE A 231 36.56 -5.54 -17.10
C ILE A 231 36.77 -5.99 -18.55
N GLN A 232 37.95 -6.51 -18.84
CA GLN A 232 38.32 -6.96 -20.18
C GLN A 232 38.16 -8.49 -20.36
N SER A 233 38.16 -9.23 -19.28
CA SER A 233 37.99 -10.69 -19.30
C SER A 233 36.52 -11.09 -19.40
N PRO A 234 36.18 -12.22 -20.03
CA PRO A 234 34.83 -12.76 -19.98
C PRO A 234 34.40 -13.05 -18.52
N TYR A 235 33.21 -12.61 -18.15
CA TYR A 235 32.66 -12.83 -16.81
C TYR A 235 31.16 -12.95 -16.81
N THR A 236 30.60 -13.50 -15.74
CA THR A 236 29.18 -13.51 -15.42
C THR A 236 28.97 -12.89 -14.06
N VAL A 237 27.72 -12.48 -13.79
CA VAL A 237 27.31 -11.87 -12.53
C VAL A 237 26.16 -12.64 -11.93
N THR A 238 26.25 -12.90 -10.63
CA THR A 238 25.10 -13.32 -9.82
C THR A 238 24.77 -12.17 -8.87
N LEU A 239 23.49 -11.75 -8.83
CA LEU A 239 23.06 -10.65 -8.01
C LEU A 239 22.30 -11.14 -6.78
N SER A 240 22.53 -10.49 -5.64
CA SER A 240 21.79 -10.69 -4.42
C SER A 240 21.14 -9.38 -3.97
N GLN A 241 20.09 -9.48 -3.12
CA GLN A 241 19.37 -8.31 -2.59
C GLN A 241 18.76 -7.41 -3.68
N VAL A 242 18.33 -8.02 -4.80
CA VAL A 242 17.67 -7.29 -5.87
C VAL A 242 16.22 -7.01 -5.47
N ALA A 243 15.78 -5.76 -5.58
CA ALA A 243 14.37 -5.44 -5.39
C ALA A 243 13.52 -6.06 -6.52
N ALA A 244 12.31 -6.50 -6.23
CA ALA A 244 11.45 -7.18 -7.20
C ALA A 244 11.26 -6.37 -8.49
N ALA A 245 11.04 -5.05 -8.38
CA ALA A 245 10.86 -4.14 -9.51
C ALA A 245 12.12 -3.98 -10.39
N GLN A 246 13.30 -4.36 -9.89
CA GLN A 246 14.56 -4.21 -10.62
C GLN A 246 14.97 -5.48 -11.37
N VAL A 247 14.31 -6.60 -11.16
CA VAL A 247 14.71 -7.90 -11.72
C VAL A 247 14.80 -7.88 -13.23
N ALA A 248 13.78 -7.39 -13.92
CA ALA A 248 13.77 -7.31 -15.39
C ALA A 248 14.91 -6.45 -15.92
N THR A 249 15.14 -5.29 -15.30
CA THR A 249 16.24 -4.38 -15.67
C THR A 249 17.60 -5.04 -15.49
N ARG A 250 17.81 -5.75 -14.36
CA ARG A 250 19.09 -6.41 -14.09
C ARG A 250 19.36 -7.57 -15.03
N LEU A 251 18.32 -8.37 -15.34
CA LEU A 251 18.41 -9.49 -16.28
C LEU A 251 18.55 -9.06 -17.74
N GLY A 252 18.32 -7.79 -18.06
CA GLY A 252 18.61 -7.18 -19.35
C GLY A 252 20.12 -7.04 -19.63
N ASP A 253 20.98 -7.03 -18.60
CA ASP A 253 22.44 -7.13 -18.78
C ASP A 253 22.83 -8.60 -19.08
N ALA A 254 23.45 -8.82 -20.25
CA ALA A 254 23.83 -10.16 -20.67
C ALA A 254 24.82 -10.87 -19.73
N HIS A 255 25.57 -10.11 -18.93
CA HIS A 255 26.46 -10.66 -17.91
C HIS A 255 25.71 -11.23 -16.72
N VAL A 256 24.48 -10.78 -16.44
CA VAL A 256 23.71 -11.24 -15.28
C VAL A 256 23.04 -12.57 -15.60
N VAL A 257 23.54 -13.63 -14.99
CA VAL A 257 23.07 -14.99 -15.22
C VAL A 257 22.06 -15.46 -14.18
N SER A 258 22.05 -14.87 -12.98
CA SER A 258 21.06 -15.17 -11.96
C SER A 258 20.89 -14.06 -10.95
N VAL A 259 19.70 -14.03 -10.32
CA VAL A 259 19.34 -13.06 -9.31
C VAL A 259 18.73 -13.73 -8.09
N LYS A 260 18.99 -13.16 -6.90
CA LYS A 260 18.27 -13.41 -5.65
C LYS A 260 17.52 -12.14 -5.27
N VAL A 261 16.23 -12.25 -5.16
CA VAL A 261 15.34 -11.15 -4.79
C VAL A 261 15.28 -11.02 -3.26
N GLN A 262 15.24 -9.79 -2.76
CA GLN A 262 14.93 -9.50 -1.36
C GLN A 262 14.05 -8.27 -1.31
N ASP A 263 12.76 -8.46 -0.94
CA ASP A 263 11.78 -7.38 -0.93
C ASP A 263 10.61 -7.69 0.00
N LYS A 264 9.70 -6.71 0.19
CA LYS A 264 8.44 -6.89 0.90
C LYS A 264 7.47 -7.75 0.08
N VAL A 265 6.54 -8.43 0.77
CA VAL A 265 5.49 -9.24 0.13
C VAL A 265 4.72 -8.44 -0.92
N ALA A 266 4.31 -7.22 -0.60
CA ALA A 266 3.54 -6.37 -1.51
C ALA A 266 4.30 -6.06 -2.82
N ASN A 267 5.60 -5.73 -2.72
CA ASN A 267 6.43 -5.43 -3.89
C ASN A 267 6.65 -6.67 -4.76
N VAL A 268 6.84 -7.84 -4.13
CA VAL A 268 6.95 -9.12 -4.85
C VAL A 268 5.63 -9.46 -5.53
N SER A 269 4.50 -9.25 -4.87
CA SER A 269 3.16 -9.45 -5.42
C SER A 269 2.92 -8.60 -6.67
N ALA A 270 3.26 -7.32 -6.61
CA ALA A 270 3.12 -6.38 -7.74
C ALA A 270 3.98 -6.74 -8.96
N GLN A 271 5.04 -7.54 -8.79
CA GLN A 271 5.97 -7.91 -9.86
C GLN A 271 5.93 -9.40 -10.20
N LEU A 272 4.91 -10.14 -9.77
CA LEU A 272 4.86 -11.60 -9.91
C LEU A 272 5.03 -12.08 -11.35
N ASP A 273 4.39 -11.44 -12.31
CA ASP A 273 4.46 -11.85 -13.72
C ASP A 273 5.89 -11.76 -14.26
N ALA A 274 6.58 -10.67 -13.96
CA ALA A 274 7.99 -10.49 -14.35
C ALA A 274 8.90 -11.50 -13.64
N LEU A 275 8.65 -11.78 -12.37
CA LEU A 275 9.39 -12.76 -11.60
C LEU A 275 9.15 -14.19 -12.10
N GLN A 276 7.93 -14.54 -12.48
CA GLN A 276 7.58 -15.82 -13.05
C GLN A 276 8.23 -16.01 -14.42
N GLN A 277 8.24 -14.99 -15.26
CA GLN A 277 8.98 -15.01 -16.54
C GLN A 277 10.49 -15.22 -16.33
N ALA A 278 11.01 -14.68 -15.24
CA ALA A 278 12.43 -14.77 -14.89
C ALA A 278 12.80 -16.10 -14.16
N THR A 279 11.88 -17.03 -13.98
CA THR A 279 12.06 -18.24 -13.13
C THR A 279 13.35 -18.99 -13.42
N GLY A 280 13.78 -19.10 -14.68
CA GLY A 280 15.01 -19.79 -15.08
C GLY A 280 16.28 -19.16 -14.53
N LYS A 281 16.29 -17.83 -14.34
CA LYS A 281 17.41 -17.05 -13.81
C LYS A 281 17.22 -16.63 -12.35
N LEU A 282 16.05 -16.87 -11.80
CA LEU A 282 15.72 -16.58 -10.40
C LEU A 282 16.20 -17.73 -9.51
N GLN A 283 17.00 -17.45 -8.50
CA GLN A 283 17.47 -18.44 -7.52
C GLN A 283 16.60 -18.50 -6.28
N GLU A 284 16.26 -17.34 -5.73
CA GLU A 284 15.54 -17.21 -4.45
C GLU A 284 14.77 -15.90 -4.41
N ILE A 285 13.62 -15.91 -3.76
CA ILE A 285 12.88 -14.73 -3.32
C ILE A 285 12.82 -14.76 -1.80
N LYS A 286 13.56 -13.89 -1.17
CA LYS A 286 13.55 -13.69 0.29
C LYS A 286 12.60 -12.55 0.62
N LEU A 287 11.55 -12.85 1.36
CA LEU A 287 10.59 -11.85 1.85
C LEU A 287 11.13 -11.17 3.10
N THR A 288 11.02 -9.84 3.16
CA THR A 288 11.47 -9.04 4.31
C THR A 288 10.37 -8.85 5.35
N ASP A 289 9.11 -9.10 4.97
CA ASP A 289 7.94 -9.18 5.84
C ASP A 289 7.18 -10.47 5.50
N THR A 290 6.57 -11.11 6.49
CA THR A 290 5.80 -12.35 6.31
C THR A 290 4.47 -12.30 7.06
N THR A 291 4.09 -11.12 7.54
CA THR A 291 2.88 -10.90 8.33
C THR A 291 1.63 -10.88 7.45
N ASN A 292 1.76 -10.41 6.21
CA ASN A 292 0.65 -10.31 5.28
C ASN A 292 0.68 -11.45 4.25
N PRO A 293 -0.49 -11.98 3.85
CA PRO A 293 -0.55 -12.94 2.75
C PRO A 293 -0.16 -12.26 1.43
N MET A 294 0.40 -13.05 0.50
CA MET A 294 0.73 -12.55 -0.83
C MET A 294 -0.52 -12.47 -1.70
N GLN A 295 -0.78 -11.31 -2.26
CA GLN A 295 -1.86 -11.15 -3.23
C GLN A 295 -1.44 -11.73 -4.58
N VAL A 296 -2.29 -12.57 -5.14
CA VAL A 296 -2.05 -13.26 -6.42
C VAL A 296 -3.35 -13.39 -7.21
N SER A 297 -3.25 -13.41 -8.55
CA SER A 297 -4.37 -13.84 -9.40
C SER A 297 -4.43 -15.38 -9.49
N VAL A 298 -5.54 -15.91 -10.00
CA VAL A 298 -5.69 -17.34 -10.31
C VAL A 298 -4.57 -17.79 -11.25
N GLN A 299 -4.32 -17.03 -12.31
CA GLN A 299 -3.26 -17.33 -13.29
C GLN A 299 -1.87 -17.31 -12.66
N GLN A 300 -1.58 -16.35 -11.80
CA GLN A 300 -0.30 -16.25 -11.11
C GLN A 300 -0.08 -17.40 -10.13
N LEU A 301 -1.14 -17.84 -9.44
CA LEU A 301 -1.03 -18.96 -8.50
C LEU A 301 -0.91 -20.32 -9.19
N LEU A 302 -1.81 -20.61 -10.11
CA LEU A 302 -1.96 -21.92 -10.75
C LEU A 302 -1.10 -22.08 -12.00
N GLY A 303 -0.90 -21.00 -12.76
CA GLY A 303 -0.10 -20.97 -13.98
C GLY A 303 1.39 -20.70 -13.75
N ALA A 304 1.84 -20.62 -12.51
CA ALA A 304 3.24 -20.37 -12.20
C ALA A 304 4.16 -21.42 -12.79
N PRO A 305 5.31 -21.05 -13.38
CA PRO A 305 6.28 -22.00 -13.90
C PRO A 305 6.70 -23.03 -12.83
N GLN A 306 6.97 -24.24 -13.27
CA GLN A 306 7.37 -25.32 -12.37
C GLN A 306 8.54 -24.89 -11.48
N GLY A 307 8.39 -25.12 -10.17
CA GLY A 307 9.42 -24.78 -9.17
C GLY A 307 9.47 -23.32 -8.75
N PHE A 308 8.67 -22.43 -9.34
CA PHE A 308 8.66 -20.99 -8.96
C PHE A 308 8.36 -20.81 -7.46
N TRP A 309 7.26 -21.37 -6.99
CA TRP A 309 6.86 -21.23 -5.58
C TRP A 309 7.85 -21.85 -4.59
N GLY A 310 8.67 -22.81 -5.03
CA GLY A 310 9.77 -23.35 -4.24
C GLY A 310 10.92 -22.38 -4.01
N LYS A 311 11.00 -21.31 -4.80
CA LYS A 311 12.02 -20.24 -4.66
C LYS A 311 11.59 -19.14 -3.70
N VAL A 312 10.30 -19.06 -3.36
CA VAL A 312 9.77 -18.09 -2.40
C VAL A 312 9.97 -18.61 -0.99
N GLY A 313 10.78 -17.91 -0.20
CA GLY A 313 11.09 -18.31 1.16
C GLY A 313 9.93 -18.03 2.12
N GLY A 314 9.74 -18.92 3.13
CA GLY A 314 8.75 -18.80 4.18
C GLY A 314 7.46 -19.58 3.93
N LYS A 315 6.66 -19.78 5.00
CA LYS A 315 5.29 -20.31 4.89
C LYS A 315 4.35 -19.17 4.58
N LEU A 316 4.10 -18.90 3.32
CA LEU A 316 3.27 -17.80 2.86
C LEU A 316 1.85 -18.28 2.58
N GLY A 317 0.87 -17.55 3.11
CA GLY A 317 -0.53 -17.64 2.68
C GLY A 317 -0.77 -16.81 1.43
N PHE A 318 -1.78 -17.16 0.64
CA PHE A 318 -2.18 -16.42 -0.55
C PHE A 318 -3.55 -15.77 -0.35
N GLN A 319 -3.65 -14.52 -0.69
CA GLN A 319 -4.91 -13.85 -0.98
C GLN A 319 -5.10 -13.88 -2.49
N VAL A 320 -6.04 -14.70 -2.96
CA VAL A 320 -6.36 -14.79 -4.39
C VAL A 320 -7.37 -13.71 -4.73
N VAL A 321 -7.01 -12.82 -5.65
CA VAL A 321 -7.86 -11.72 -6.13
C VAL A 321 -7.96 -11.82 -7.64
N ASP A 322 -9.18 -12.06 -8.14
CA ASP A 322 -9.42 -12.22 -9.59
C ASP A 322 -10.89 -12.02 -9.92
N SER A 323 -11.22 -11.94 -11.20
CA SER A 323 -12.62 -11.93 -11.66
C SER A 323 -13.35 -13.21 -11.22
N GLY A 324 -14.65 -13.09 -11.01
CA GLY A 324 -15.51 -14.24 -10.69
C GLY A 324 -15.38 -15.36 -11.71
N ALA A 325 -15.26 -15.02 -13.00
CA ALA A 325 -15.07 -15.99 -14.09
C ALA A 325 -13.77 -16.78 -13.94
N ASN A 326 -12.65 -16.11 -13.63
CA ASN A 326 -11.36 -16.77 -13.45
C ASN A 326 -11.33 -17.64 -12.19
N LEU A 327 -11.94 -17.16 -11.08
CA LEU A 327 -12.07 -17.93 -9.84
C LEU A 327 -12.86 -19.22 -10.08
N MET A 328 -13.96 -19.14 -10.82
CA MET A 328 -14.77 -20.31 -11.16
C MET A 328 -14.05 -21.29 -12.10
N ALA A 329 -13.34 -20.77 -13.10
CA ALA A 329 -12.57 -21.61 -14.02
C ALA A 329 -11.44 -22.38 -13.29
N GLY A 330 -10.88 -21.81 -12.24
CA GLY A 330 -9.80 -22.39 -11.45
C GLY A 330 -10.25 -23.15 -10.17
N LEU A 331 -11.55 -23.24 -9.89
CA LEU A 331 -12.07 -23.63 -8.58
C LEU A 331 -11.51 -24.96 -8.03
N ASP A 332 -11.59 -26.04 -8.82
CA ASP A 332 -11.10 -27.37 -8.43
C ASP A 332 -9.59 -27.37 -8.14
N GLN A 333 -8.82 -26.58 -8.90
CA GLN A 333 -7.37 -26.44 -8.69
C GLN A 333 -7.05 -25.58 -7.47
N LEU A 334 -7.83 -24.51 -7.23
CA LEU A 334 -7.72 -23.70 -6.02
C LEU A 334 -8.04 -24.52 -4.78
N GLN A 335 -8.99 -25.46 -4.85
CA GLN A 335 -9.30 -26.37 -3.75
C GLN A 335 -8.08 -27.22 -3.37
N GLN A 336 -7.27 -27.67 -4.34
CA GLN A 336 -6.02 -28.40 -4.06
C GLN A 336 -5.00 -27.55 -3.30
N GLN A 337 -5.11 -26.21 -3.39
CA GLN A 337 -4.27 -25.25 -2.70
C GLN A 337 -4.97 -24.60 -1.48
N ALA A 338 -6.14 -25.09 -1.09
CA ALA A 338 -6.99 -24.47 -0.07
C ALA A 338 -6.27 -24.21 1.26
N SER A 339 -5.35 -25.09 1.68
CA SER A 339 -4.57 -24.90 2.92
C SER A 339 -3.62 -23.69 2.89
N ARG A 340 -3.24 -23.22 1.69
CA ARG A 340 -2.35 -22.08 1.48
C ARG A 340 -3.11 -20.79 1.17
N ILE A 341 -4.37 -20.88 0.78
CA ILE A 341 -5.21 -19.73 0.48
C ILE A 341 -5.83 -19.20 1.77
N THR A 342 -5.69 -17.92 2.03
CA THR A 342 -6.27 -17.22 3.19
C THR A 342 -7.61 -16.60 2.84
N SER A 343 -7.78 -16.08 1.62
CA SER A 343 -9.05 -15.55 1.10
C SER A 343 -9.10 -15.68 -0.42
N LEU A 344 -10.33 -15.82 -0.94
CA LEU A 344 -10.68 -15.61 -2.33
C LEU A 344 -11.49 -14.32 -2.42
N THR A 345 -11.00 -13.35 -3.19
CA THR A 345 -11.68 -12.06 -3.35
C THR A 345 -12.00 -11.84 -4.82
N VAL A 346 -13.24 -11.52 -5.09
CA VAL A 346 -13.69 -11.15 -6.43
C VAL A 346 -13.31 -9.70 -6.70
N SER A 347 -12.69 -9.45 -7.87
CA SER A 347 -12.23 -8.12 -8.30
C SER A 347 -13.20 -7.40 -9.22
N ASP A 348 -14.32 -8.01 -9.56
CA ASP A 348 -15.34 -7.38 -10.39
C ASP A 348 -15.92 -6.15 -9.65
N THR A 349 -16.16 -5.07 -10.39
CA THR A 349 -16.72 -3.82 -9.85
C THR A 349 -18.14 -3.99 -9.31
N THR A 350 -18.90 -4.90 -9.91
CA THR A 350 -20.20 -5.36 -9.40
C THR A 350 -20.00 -6.70 -8.71
N ARG A 351 -20.68 -6.93 -7.59
CA ARG A 351 -20.63 -8.20 -6.86
C ARG A 351 -21.33 -9.31 -7.67
N PRO A 352 -20.62 -10.18 -8.39
CA PRO A 352 -21.25 -11.20 -9.20
C PRO A 352 -21.81 -12.34 -8.36
N THR A 353 -22.72 -13.11 -8.93
CA THR A 353 -23.10 -14.42 -8.40
C THR A 353 -22.25 -15.51 -9.05
N LEU A 354 -21.55 -16.24 -8.22
CA LEU A 354 -20.77 -17.41 -8.65
C LEU A 354 -21.62 -18.67 -8.49
N SER A 355 -21.90 -19.33 -9.60
CA SER A 355 -22.76 -20.51 -9.61
C SER A 355 -21.95 -21.79 -9.65
N VAL A 356 -22.16 -22.65 -8.65
CA VAL A 356 -21.55 -24.00 -8.55
C VAL A 356 -22.63 -25.08 -8.58
N THR A 357 -22.27 -26.28 -8.92
CA THR A 357 -23.14 -27.45 -8.71
C THR A 357 -23.11 -27.89 -7.24
N ALA A 358 -24.10 -28.64 -6.79
CA ALA A 358 -24.10 -29.23 -5.44
C ALA A 358 -22.88 -30.13 -5.20
N ALA A 359 -22.35 -30.80 -6.24
CA ALA A 359 -21.13 -31.59 -6.16
C ALA A 359 -19.88 -30.71 -5.97
N GLN A 360 -19.75 -29.62 -6.72
CA GLN A 360 -18.67 -28.67 -6.53
C GLN A 360 -18.72 -28.00 -5.16
N TYR A 361 -19.91 -27.58 -4.70
CA TYR A 361 -20.04 -27.05 -3.35
C TYR A 361 -19.50 -27.99 -2.28
N LYS A 362 -19.81 -29.31 -2.40
CA LYS A 362 -19.34 -30.34 -1.49
C LYS A 362 -17.84 -30.60 -1.61
N ASN A 363 -17.30 -30.65 -2.83
CA ASN A 363 -15.90 -30.98 -3.08
C ASN A 363 -14.97 -29.79 -2.81
N ASP A 364 -15.41 -28.57 -3.13
CA ASP A 364 -14.58 -27.36 -3.09
C ASP A 364 -14.90 -26.48 -1.87
N GLY A 365 -15.59 -27.02 -0.89
CA GLY A 365 -16.08 -26.29 0.28
C GLY A 365 -15.00 -25.58 1.08
N ALA A 366 -13.76 -26.09 1.12
CA ALA A 366 -12.68 -25.45 1.87
C ALA A 366 -12.20 -24.14 1.24
N VAL A 367 -12.29 -24.02 -0.09
CA VAL A 367 -11.93 -22.80 -0.80
C VAL A 367 -13.13 -21.86 -0.91
N LEU A 368 -14.33 -22.40 -1.13
CA LEU A 368 -15.56 -21.62 -1.18
C LEU A 368 -15.84 -20.89 0.15
N ALA A 369 -15.52 -21.52 1.28
CA ALA A 369 -15.64 -20.86 2.60
C ALA A 369 -14.75 -19.62 2.78
N LYS A 370 -13.83 -19.34 1.86
CA LYS A 370 -12.92 -18.17 1.86
C LYS A 370 -13.32 -17.11 0.86
N LEU A 371 -14.43 -17.29 0.16
CA LEU A 371 -14.94 -16.40 -0.87
C LEU A 371 -15.41 -15.07 -0.24
N LYS A 372 -15.01 -13.98 -0.87
CA LYS A 372 -15.43 -12.60 -0.55
C LYS A 372 -15.75 -11.82 -1.82
N GLY A 373 -16.64 -10.85 -1.73
CA GLY A 373 -16.97 -9.97 -2.84
C GLY A 373 -17.86 -10.60 -3.92
N ALA A 374 -18.48 -11.77 -3.65
CA ALA A 374 -19.44 -12.41 -4.54
C ALA A 374 -20.59 -13.02 -3.75
N ALA A 375 -21.72 -13.21 -4.40
CA ALA A 375 -22.76 -14.12 -3.93
C ALA A 375 -22.47 -15.53 -4.46
N LEU A 376 -22.82 -16.55 -3.67
CA LEU A 376 -22.67 -17.95 -4.06
C LEU A 376 -24.05 -18.54 -4.38
N SER A 377 -24.17 -19.16 -5.53
CA SER A 377 -25.35 -19.88 -5.96
C SER A 377 -25.04 -21.37 -6.16
N VAL A 378 -26.00 -22.22 -5.82
CA VAL A 378 -25.92 -23.66 -6.09
C VAL A 378 -26.98 -24.07 -7.10
N LYS A 379 -26.55 -24.72 -8.19
CA LYS A 379 -27.45 -25.16 -9.28
C LYS A 379 -27.94 -26.58 -9.06
N PHE A 380 -29.23 -26.73 -9.31
CA PHE A 380 -29.96 -27.99 -9.31
C PHE A 380 -30.56 -28.28 -10.70
N ALA A 381 -30.59 -29.56 -11.08
CA ALA A 381 -31.02 -29.94 -12.43
C ALA A 381 -32.55 -30.04 -12.60
N GLY A 382 -33.30 -30.16 -11.50
CA GLY A 382 -34.76 -30.28 -11.48
C GLY A 382 -35.46 -28.95 -11.30
N ASN A 383 -36.81 -29.02 -11.31
CA ASN A 383 -37.65 -27.88 -10.99
C ASN A 383 -37.68 -27.63 -9.47
N TYR A 384 -38.08 -26.46 -9.04
CA TYR A 384 -38.14 -26.08 -7.63
C TYR A 384 -39.02 -27.03 -6.82
N GLU A 385 -40.18 -27.44 -7.36
CA GLU A 385 -41.12 -28.36 -6.75
C GLU A 385 -40.58 -29.78 -6.53
N ASP A 386 -39.52 -30.17 -7.26
CA ASP A 386 -38.86 -31.47 -7.09
C ASP A 386 -38.02 -31.53 -5.81
N TYR A 387 -37.84 -30.43 -5.10
CA TYR A 387 -36.95 -30.33 -3.94
C TYR A 387 -37.71 -29.80 -2.71
N ALA A 388 -37.37 -30.35 -1.55
CA ALA A 388 -37.79 -29.82 -0.26
C ALA A 388 -36.65 -29.01 0.36
N ILE A 389 -36.87 -27.71 0.55
CA ILE A 389 -35.91 -26.76 1.15
C ILE A 389 -36.33 -26.49 2.59
N LYS A 390 -35.41 -26.66 3.55
CA LYS A 390 -35.67 -26.39 4.97
C LYS A 390 -34.49 -25.67 5.60
N THR A 391 -34.72 -24.53 6.25
CA THR A 391 -33.75 -23.89 7.12
C THR A 391 -33.66 -24.66 8.43
N ARG A 392 -32.42 -24.93 8.87
CA ARG A 392 -32.12 -25.65 10.11
C ARG A 392 -31.84 -24.65 11.23
N THR A 393 -31.87 -25.10 12.47
CA THR A 393 -31.65 -24.28 13.66
C THR A 393 -30.23 -23.70 13.74
N ASP A 394 -29.25 -24.28 13.02
CA ASP A 394 -27.87 -23.79 12.93
C ASP A 394 -27.65 -22.78 11.79
N GLY A 395 -28.73 -22.35 11.14
CA GLY A 395 -28.70 -21.44 9.99
C GLY A 395 -28.32 -22.12 8.67
N SER A 396 -28.02 -23.43 8.66
CA SER A 396 -27.78 -24.16 7.41
C SER A 396 -29.13 -24.48 6.71
N ILE A 397 -29.07 -24.61 5.39
CA ILE A 397 -30.22 -24.93 4.56
C ILE A 397 -30.06 -26.33 3.99
N SER A 398 -31.06 -27.18 4.24
CA SER A 398 -31.12 -28.50 3.66
C SER A 398 -32.00 -28.50 2.41
N VAL A 399 -31.47 -29.03 1.33
CA VAL A 399 -32.19 -29.23 0.06
C VAL A 399 -32.25 -30.73 -0.20
N THR A 400 -33.45 -31.28 -0.19
CA THR A 400 -33.73 -32.71 -0.37
C THR A 400 -34.44 -32.91 -1.71
N ASP A 401 -33.87 -33.72 -2.59
CA ASP A 401 -34.50 -34.15 -3.83
C ASP A 401 -35.62 -35.13 -3.51
N SER A 402 -36.88 -34.72 -3.63
CA SER A 402 -38.07 -35.47 -3.34
C SER A 402 -38.46 -36.45 -4.48
N GLN A 403 -37.92 -36.29 -5.66
CA GLN A 403 -38.17 -37.16 -6.82
C GLN A 403 -37.26 -38.42 -6.84
N LYS A 404 -36.09 -38.32 -6.21
CA LYS A 404 -35.17 -39.47 -6.12
C LYS A 404 -35.56 -40.41 -5.01
N ARG A 405 -35.67 -41.66 -5.31
CA ARG A 405 -35.96 -42.72 -4.32
C ARG A 405 -34.94 -42.81 -3.19
N THR A 406 -33.78 -42.19 -3.32
CA THR A 406 -32.70 -42.14 -2.31
C THR A 406 -32.81 -40.96 -1.36
N TYR A 407 -33.71 -40.00 -1.55
CA TYR A 407 -33.88 -38.80 -0.71
C TYR A 407 -32.54 -38.15 -0.33
N GLU A 408 -31.68 -37.94 -1.33
CA GLU A 408 -30.40 -37.34 -1.06
C GLU A 408 -30.59 -35.92 -0.55
N THR A 409 -30.19 -35.68 0.69
CA THR A 409 -30.25 -34.40 1.34
C THR A 409 -28.85 -33.77 1.34
N ASN A 410 -28.71 -32.62 0.69
CA ASN A 410 -27.52 -31.81 0.77
C ASN A 410 -27.77 -30.66 1.75
N THR A 411 -26.76 -30.35 2.55
CA THR A 411 -26.83 -29.24 3.52
C THR A 411 -25.82 -28.17 3.12
N PHE A 412 -26.29 -26.94 3.06
CA PHE A 412 -25.55 -25.78 2.58
C PHE A 412 -25.46 -24.72 3.67
N LYS A 413 -24.31 -24.00 3.72
CA LYS A 413 -24.11 -22.84 4.58
C LYS A 413 -23.38 -21.77 3.77
N GLY A 414 -23.78 -20.50 3.91
CA GLY A 414 -23.18 -19.41 3.14
C GLY A 414 -23.53 -19.45 1.65
N VAL A 415 -24.62 -20.10 1.27
CA VAL A 415 -25.17 -20.11 -0.10
C VAL A 415 -26.26 -19.07 -0.19
N ASN A 416 -26.08 -18.08 -1.06
CA ASN A 416 -27.00 -16.97 -1.20
C ASN A 416 -28.22 -17.32 -2.05
N PHE A 417 -28.04 -18.20 -3.05
CA PHE A 417 -29.12 -18.59 -3.96
C PHE A 417 -29.06 -20.08 -4.30
N PHE A 418 -30.25 -20.64 -4.53
CA PHE A 418 -30.45 -21.98 -5.05
C PHE A 418 -31.13 -21.86 -6.42
N GLU A 419 -30.39 -22.16 -7.49
CA GLU A 419 -30.88 -22.08 -8.86
C GLU A 419 -31.47 -23.43 -9.28
N PHE A 420 -32.79 -23.50 -9.47
CA PHE A 420 -33.51 -24.61 -10.07
C PHE A 420 -33.72 -24.34 -11.57
N LYS A 421 -34.22 -25.34 -12.29
CA LYS A 421 -34.43 -25.21 -13.72
C LYS A 421 -35.48 -24.12 -14.07
N ASP A 422 -36.46 -23.93 -13.22
CA ASP A 422 -37.59 -23.02 -13.39
C ASP A 422 -37.60 -21.88 -12.38
N PHE A 423 -36.74 -21.87 -11.38
CA PHE A 423 -36.82 -20.93 -10.27
C PHE A 423 -35.50 -20.74 -9.52
N THR A 424 -35.27 -19.53 -8.99
CA THR A 424 -34.15 -19.24 -8.09
C THR A 424 -34.69 -18.90 -6.70
N ALA A 425 -34.31 -19.68 -5.70
CA ALA A 425 -34.63 -19.44 -4.31
C ALA A 425 -33.52 -18.72 -3.54
N PHE A 426 -33.89 -17.84 -2.64
CA PHE A 426 -32.91 -17.21 -1.72
C PHE A 426 -32.48 -18.21 -0.66
N GLY A 427 -31.23 -18.11 -0.28
CA GLY A 427 -30.60 -18.90 0.76
C GLY A 427 -30.02 -18.05 1.87
N ASP A 428 -28.76 -18.28 2.20
CA ASP A 428 -28.00 -17.55 3.23
C ASP A 428 -27.37 -16.28 2.61
N THR A 429 -27.54 -15.11 3.24
CA THR A 429 -26.91 -13.86 2.78
C THR A 429 -25.38 -13.89 2.95
N GLY A 430 -24.86 -14.80 3.76
CA GLY A 430 -23.48 -14.82 4.22
C GLY A 430 -23.25 -13.97 5.48
N ASP A 431 -24.25 -13.21 5.90
CA ASP A 431 -24.26 -12.43 7.14
C ASP A 431 -25.39 -12.91 8.04
N ALA A 432 -25.03 -13.40 9.24
CA ALA A 432 -26.00 -13.94 10.18
C ALA A 432 -27.01 -12.87 10.68
N ASN A 433 -26.62 -11.59 10.71
CA ASN A 433 -27.50 -10.51 11.13
C ASN A 433 -28.55 -10.20 10.06
N LEU A 434 -28.15 -10.18 8.78
CA LEU A 434 -29.10 -10.02 7.67
C LEU A 434 -30.06 -11.22 7.60
N ASN A 435 -29.56 -12.43 7.77
CA ASN A 435 -30.41 -13.62 7.81
C ASN A 435 -31.45 -13.57 8.92
N ALA A 436 -31.18 -12.88 10.04
CA ALA A 436 -32.11 -12.70 11.12
C ALA A 436 -33.31 -11.80 10.75
N LEU A 437 -33.20 -11.00 9.71
CA LEU A 437 -34.25 -10.08 9.25
C LEU A 437 -35.06 -10.65 8.09
N LEU A 438 -34.57 -11.69 7.39
CA LEU A 438 -35.27 -12.24 6.24
C LEU A 438 -36.35 -13.25 6.66
N SER A 439 -37.52 -13.08 6.16
CA SER A 439 -38.57 -14.10 6.22
C SER A 439 -38.22 -15.28 5.31
N GLY A 440 -38.92 -16.38 5.44
CA GLY A 440 -38.64 -17.57 4.62
C GLY A 440 -38.73 -17.29 3.10
N ALA A 441 -38.05 -18.12 2.31
CA ALA A 441 -37.93 -17.98 0.85
C ALA A 441 -39.24 -17.76 0.08
N SER A 442 -40.35 -18.24 0.59
CA SER A 442 -41.68 -18.04 0.01
C SER A 442 -42.31 -16.65 0.25
N ASN A 443 -41.64 -15.77 0.99
CA ASN A 443 -42.18 -14.51 1.46
C ASN A 443 -41.61 -13.29 0.77
N PHE A 444 -41.25 -13.42 -0.50
CA PHE A 444 -40.73 -12.33 -1.35
C PHE A 444 -41.55 -12.18 -2.63
N TRP A 445 -41.65 -10.98 -3.17
CA TRP A 445 -42.56 -10.68 -4.31
C TRP A 445 -42.25 -11.47 -5.58
N TRP A 446 -41.02 -11.85 -5.80
CA TRP A 446 -40.58 -12.54 -7.01
C TRP A 446 -40.62 -14.06 -6.91
N PHE A 447 -40.98 -14.61 -5.76
CA PHE A 447 -41.06 -16.05 -5.50
C PHE A 447 -42.40 -16.60 -5.98
N GLN A 448 -42.48 -16.96 -7.25
CA GLN A 448 -43.70 -17.59 -7.82
C GLN A 448 -43.40 -18.89 -8.53
N PRO A 449 -44.02 -19.99 -8.13
CA PRO A 449 -43.98 -21.25 -8.88
C PRO A 449 -44.66 -21.07 -10.25
N GLY A 450 -44.07 -21.68 -11.33
CA GLY A 450 -44.64 -21.75 -12.67
C GLY A 450 -43.99 -20.85 -13.70
N ALA A 451 -44.66 -20.64 -14.85
CA ALA A 451 -44.07 -19.93 -16.01
C ALA A 451 -43.70 -18.45 -15.73
N GLN A 452 -44.42 -17.82 -14.82
CA GLN A 452 -44.12 -16.45 -14.38
C GLN A 452 -42.90 -16.38 -13.50
N ALA A 453 -42.66 -17.44 -12.68
CA ALA A 453 -41.50 -17.51 -11.83
C ALA A 453 -40.18 -17.55 -12.62
N LYS A 454 -40.17 -18.12 -13.81
CA LYS A 454 -38.97 -18.15 -14.65
C LYS A 454 -38.57 -16.76 -15.16
N ALA A 455 -39.54 -15.97 -15.60
CA ALA A 455 -39.28 -14.60 -16.05
C ALA A 455 -38.79 -13.74 -14.89
N SER A 456 -39.35 -13.95 -13.69
CA SER A 456 -38.90 -13.26 -12.47
C SER A 456 -37.52 -13.74 -12.01
N ALA A 457 -37.23 -15.04 -12.08
CA ALA A 457 -35.93 -15.60 -11.72
C ALA A 457 -34.80 -15.13 -12.68
N ASP A 458 -35.08 -14.96 -13.96
CA ASP A 458 -34.12 -14.41 -14.91
C ASP A 458 -33.81 -12.92 -14.63
N ALA A 459 -34.74 -12.21 -13.99
CA ALA A 459 -34.58 -10.83 -13.54
C ALA A 459 -33.90 -10.72 -12.17
N LEU A 460 -33.90 -11.82 -11.37
CA LEU A 460 -33.30 -11.88 -10.02
C LEU A 460 -31.80 -12.21 -10.04
N LYS A 461 -31.05 -11.78 -11.03
CA LYS A 461 -29.59 -11.94 -11.02
C LYS A 461 -28.99 -10.96 -10.02
N PRO A 462 -28.28 -11.45 -9.00
CA PRO A 462 -27.83 -10.60 -7.92
C PRO A 462 -26.70 -9.65 -8.32
N GLY A 463 -26.87 -8.40 -7.98
CA GLY A 463 -25.82 -7.40 -7.91
C GLY A 463 -25.05 -7.45 -6.58
N VAL A 464 -24.61 -6.32 -6.07
CA VAL A 464 -23.78 -6.23 -4.83
C VAL A 464 -24.49 -6.84 -3.62
N TYR A 465 -25.78 -6.62 -3.49
CA TYR A 465 -26.69 -7.30 -2.57
C TYR A 465 -28.00 -7.50 -3.34
N GLY A 466 -28.26 -8.70 -3.85
CA GLY A 466 -29.52 -9.00 -4.51
C GLY A 466 -29.48 -8.88 -6.03
N LEU A 467 -30.36 -8.10 -6.63
CA LEU A 467 -30.59 -8.04 -8.06
C LEU A 467 -29.48 -7.35 -8.85
N ASP A 468 -29.24 -7.82 -10.08
CA ASP A 468 -28.39 -7.14 -11.04
C ASP A 468 -29.04 -5.80 -11.44
N ASN A 469 -28.33 -4.71 -11.21
CA ASN A 469 -28.78 -3.36 -11.58
C ASN A 469 -28.96 -3.14 -13.09
N SER A 470 -28.51 -4.09 -13.92
CA SER A 470 -28.73 -4.07 -15.38
C SER A 470 -30.17 -4.42 -15.78
N SER A 471 -31.01 -4.92 -14.86
CA SER A 471 -32.40 -5.23 -15.14
C SER A 471 -33.28 -4.00 -14.91
N ALA A 472 -34.33 -3.85 -15.74
CA ALA A 472 -35.33 -2.80 -15.56
C ALA A 472 -35.90 -2.86 -14.12
N ARG A 473 -36.13 -1.69 -13.51
CA ARG A 473 -36.78 -1.57 -12.21
C ARG A 473 -38.07 -2.37 -12.18
N HIS A 474 -38.24 -3.13 -11.11
CA HIS A 474 -39.49 -3.87 -10.90
C HIS A 474 -40.56 -2.98 -10.31
N ASP A 475 -41.79 -3.15 -10.78
CA ASP A 475 -42.95 -2.45 -10.25
C ASP A 475 -43.63 -3.27 -9.16
N ILE A 476 -43.87 -2.67 -8.01
CA ILE A 476 -44.79 -3.15 -7.00
C ILE A 476 -45.97 -2.19 -6.98
N THR A 477 -47.19 -2.71 -7.27
CA THR A 477 -48.37 -1.89 -7.26
C THR A 477 -48.90 -1.75 -5.84
N TYR A 478 -49.43 -0.59 -5.50
CA TYR A 478 -50.14 -0.40 -4.21
C TYR A 478 -51.44 0.35 -4.39
N SER A 479 -52.35 0.18 -3.41
CA SER A 479 -53.63 0.88 -3.44
C SER A 479 -54.06 1.36 -2.04
N PHE A 480 -54.88 2.40 -2.03
CA PHE A 480 -55.59 2.84 -0.85
C PHE A 480 -57.01 2.30 -0.93
N MET A 481 -57.32 1.30 -0.12
CA MET A 481 -58.64 0.64 -0.14
C MET A 481 -59.77 1.60 0.27
N ASP A 482 -60.83 1.65 -0.51
CA ASP A 482 -62.11 2.28 -0.14
C ASP A 482 -63.12 1.27 0.41
N ARG A 483 -62.90 -0.02 0.15
CA ARG A 483 -63.67 -1.15 0.60
C ARG A 483 -62.80 -2.39 0.75
N LEU A 484 -63.17 -3.24 1.66
CA LEU A 484 -62.50 -4.52 1.84
C LEU A 484 -63.02 -5.57 0.84
N PRO A 485 -62.11 -6.47 0.35
CA PRO A 485 -62.51 -7.63 -0.42
C PRO A 485 -63.38 -8.60 0.42
N ALA A 486 -64.07 -9.50 -0.27
CA ALA A 486 -64.89 -10.55 0.41
C ALA A 486 -64.04 -11.47 1.29
N THR A 487 -62.79 -11.67 0.94
CA THR A 487 -61.79 -12.51 1.64
C THR A 487 -61.22 -11.86 2.90
N ALA A 488 -61.49 -10.59 3.19
CA ALA A 488 -61.00 -9.90 4.39
C ALA A 488 -61.42 -10.62 5.67
N SER A 489 -60.49 -10.68 6.64
CA SER A 489 -60.76 -11.28 7.96
C SER A 489 -61.71 -10.43 8.83
N ASP A 490 -62.22 -10.99 9.90
CA ASP A 490 -62.98 -10.22 10.88
C ASP A 490 -62.12 -9.13 11.56
N GLN A 491 -60.83 -9.38 11.70
CA GLN A 491 -59.86 -8.39 12.18
C GLN A 491 -59.74 -7.20 11.22
N ASP A 492 -59.64 -7.44 9.93
CA ASP A 492 -59.55 -6.39 8.90
C ASP A 492 -60.83 -5.53 8.91
N ARG A 493 -61.99 -6.17 9.12
CA ARG A 493 -63.30 -5.50 9.11
C ARG A 493 -63.55 -4.63 10.35
N ASN A 494 -62.85 -4.89 11.46
CA ASN A 494 -63.09 -4.20 12.70
C ASN A 494 -62.80 -2.71 12.63
N GLY A 495 -63.82 -1.88 12.37
CA GLY A 495 -63.71 -0.44 12.26
C GLY A 495 -62.90 0.03 11.06
N PHE A 496 -62.87 -0.72 9.95
CA PHE A 496 -62.18 -0.38 8.71
C PHE A 496 -62.51 1.04 8.23
N GLN A 497 -61.46 1.78 7.84
CA GLN A 497 -61.56 3.05 7.13
C GLN A 497 -60.44 3.17 6.11
N THR A 498 -60.73 3.90 5.03
CA THR A 498 -59.68 4.29 4.05
C THR A 498 -58.73 5.29 4.69
N LEU A 499 -57.49 5.35 4.18
CA LEU A 499 -56.49 6.34 4.59
C LEU A 499 -56.98 7.78 4.21
N ASN A 500 -56.80 8.73 5.13
CA ASN A 500 -56.97 10.15 4.83
C ASN A 500 -55.78 10.70 4.03
N THR A 501 -55.85 11.95 3.57
CA THR A 501 -54.84 12.59 2.72
C THR A 501 -53.43 12.55 3.35
N ALA A 502 -53.28 12.95 4.63
CA ALA A 502 -51.99 12.96 5.31
C ALA A 502 -51.36 11.56 5.46
N GLN A 503 -52.23 10.55 5.69
CA GLN A 503 -51.79 9.15 5.73
C GLN A 503 -51.31 8.64 4.36
N ARG A 504 -52.02 9.03 3.30
CA ARG A 504 -51.61 8.68 1.91
C ARG A 504 -50.28 9.35 1.54
N GLU A 505 -50.09 10.63 1.86
CA GLU A 505 -48.84 11.38 1.66
C GLU A 505 -47.71 10.72 2.44
N ALA A 506 -47.90 10.26 3.66
CA ALA A 506 -46.89 9.54 4.42
C ALA A 506 -46.48 8.22 3.75
N VAL A 507 -47.45 7.45 3.22
CA VAL A 507 -47.15 6.21 2.47
C VAL A 507 -46.36 6.54 1.20
N GLN A 508 -46.73 7.58 0.45
CA GLN A 508 -46.03 7.99 -0.75
C GLN A 508 -44.58 8.40 -0.43
N SER A 509 -44.39 9.21 0.64
CA SER A 509 -43.08 9.59 1.11
C SER A 509 -42.21 8.39 1.53
N ALA A 510 -42.80 7.39 2.16
CA ALA A 510 -42.10 6.17 2.54
C ALA A 510 -41.67 5.35 1.29
N PHE A 511 -42.52 5.30 0.26
CA PHE A 511 -42.20 4.61 -0.99
C PHE A 511 -41.21 5.36 -1.86
N ASP A 512 -41.26 6.69 -1.89
CA ASP A 512 -40.26 7.53 -2.57
C ASP A 512 -38.88 7.32 -1.93
N TYR A 513 -38.81 7.29 -0.59
CA TYR A 513 -37.60 6.99 0.14
C TYR A 513 -37.09 5.56 -0.16
N LEU A 514 -37.95 4.54 -0.12
CA LEU A 514 -37.59 3.17 -0.44
C LEU A 514 -37.07 3.03 -1.87
N SER A 515 -37.70 3.75 -2.82
CA SER A 515 -37.27 3.75 -4.22
C SER A 515 -35.89 4.38 -4.43
N SER A 516 -35.39 5.15 -3.46
CA SER A 516 -34.01 5.65 -3.45
C SER A 516 -33.01 4.65 -2.85
N LEU A 517 -33.48 3.62 -2.16
CA LEU A 517 -32.66 2.61 -1.52
C LEU A 517 -32.54 1.32 -2.32
N ILE A 518 -33.66 0.88 -2.95
CA ILE A 518 -33.78 -0.42 -3.62
C ILE A 518 -34.26 -0.27 -5.06
N ASN A 519 -33.93 -1.27 -5.88
CA ASN A 519 -34.28 -1.27 -7.32
C ASN A 519 -35.76 -1.65 -7.58
N VAL A 520 -36.67 -0.98 -6.87
CA VAL A 520 -38.12 -1.15 -6.97
C VAL A 520 -38.78 0.20 -7.23
N ARG A 521 -39.78 0.22 -8.09
CA ARG A 521 -40.67 1.34 -8.28
C ARG A 521 -42.04 0.99 -7.68
N PHE A 522 -42.52 1.82 -6.75
CA PHE A 522 -43.85 1.65 -6.20
C PHE A 522 -44.86 2.44 -7.04
N VAL A 523 -45.89 1.77 -7.53
CA VAL A 523 -46.86 2.35 -8.48
C VAL A 523 -48.24 2.35 -7.88
N LEU A 524 -48.83 3.55 -7.65
CA LEU A 524 -50.22 3.65 -7.17
C LEU A 524 -51.22 3.17 -8.26
N ASP A 525 -52.00 2.14 -7.91
CA ASP A 525 -53.11 1.67 -8.72
C ASP A 525 -54.44 2.23 -8.21
N GLU A 526 -54.89 3.31 -8.81
CA GLU A 526 -56.15 3.97 -8.48
C GLU A 526 -57.39 3.10 -8.79
N ASN A 527 -57.24 2.02 -9.54
CA ASN A 527 -58.33 1.10 -9.84
C ASN A 527 -58.46 -0.06 -8.89
N ALA A 528 -57.40 -0.35 -8.13
CA ALA A 528 -57.33 -1.48 -7.21
C ALA A 528 -57.97 -1.21 -5.83
N LYS A 529 -58.95 -0.35 -5.74
CA LYS A 529 -59.58 0.13 -4.49
C LYS A 529 -60.28 -0.95 -3.64
N ALA A 530 -60.49 -2.15 -4.20
CA ALA A 530 -61.06 -3.30 -3.48
C ALA A 530 -59.98 -4.26 -2.96
N GLY A 531 -58.69 -3.81 -2.83
CA GLY A 531 -57.61 -4.62 -2.33
C GLY A 531 -57.05 -5.61 -3.36
N THR A 532 -56.87 -5.19 -4.61
CA THR A 532 -56.38 -6.02 -5.72
C THR A 532 -55.00 -5.62 -6.21
N ALA A 533 -54.37 -4.61 -5.59
CA ALA A 533 -52.96 -4.27 -5.82
C ALA A 533 -52.03 -5.25 -5.06
N ASP A 534 -50.77 -5.22 -5.32
CA ASP A 534 -49.79 -6.02 -4.57
C ASP A 534 -49.79 -5.65 -3.09
N ILE A 535 -49.73 -4.36 -2.74
CA ILE A 535 -49.85 -3.89 -1.34
C ILE A 535 -51.09 -3.01 -1.18
N ASN A 536 -51.93 -3.33 -0.23
CA ASN A 536 -53.24 -2.69 -0.06
C ASN A 536 -53.39 -2.08 1.34
N PHE A 537 -53.48 -0.74 1.41
CA PHE A 537 -53.50 0.03 2.66
C PHE A 537 -54.89 0.33 3.15
N GLY A 538 -55.09 0.14 4.45
CA GLY A 538 -56.30 0.54 5.18
C GLY A 538 -55.97 0.88 6.64
N THR A 539 -56.96 1.42 7.37
CA THR A 539 -56.90 1.56 8.81
C THR A 539 -58.05 0.79 9.43
N ASN A 540 -57.84 0.30 10.64
CA ASN A 540 -58.89 -0.34 11.41
C ASN A 540 -58.72 -0.06 12.92
N SER A 541 -59.50 -0.68 13.76
CA SER A 541 -59.40 -0.57 15.22
C SER A 541 -58.68 -1.80 15.75
N GLN A 542 -57.50 -1.58 16.34
CA GLN A 542 -56.65 -2.66 16.86
C GLN A 542 -56.56 -2.57 18.40
N VAL A 543 -56.32 -3.69 19.02
CA VAL A 543 -56.05 -3.78 20.46
C VAL A 543 -54.73 -4.51 20.64
N GLY A 544 -53.75 -3.82 21.18
CA GLY A 544 -52.43 -4.39 21.46
C GLY A 544 -51.44 -4.38 20.30
N SER A 545 -51.81 -3.78 19.13
CA SER A 545 -50.93 -3.52 18.01
C SER A 545 -51.16 -2.14 17.44
N ALA A 546 -50.13 -1.53 16.85
CA ALA A 546 -50.20 -0.23 16.16
C ALA A 546 -50.42 -0.41 14.65
N GLY A 547 -50.10 -1.56 14.15
CA GLY A 547 -50.25 -2.00 12.76
C GLY A 547 -50.13 -3.51 12.65
N TYR A 548 -50.41 -4.04 11.49
CA TYR A 548 -50.01 -5.37 11.05
C TYR A 548 -49.97 -5.43 9.53
N ALA A 549 -49.04 -6.20 9.04
CA ALA A 549 -48.95 -6.55 7.63
C ALA A 549 -48.60 -8.03 7.46
N ASN A 550 -48.97 -8.59 6.34
CA ASN A 550 -48.53 -9.92 5.95
C ASN A 550 -47.34 -9.81 4.98
N PRO A 551 -46.33 -10.70 5.08
CA PRO A 551 -45.36 -10.81 4.05
C PRO A 551 -45.98 -11.32 2.74
N PRO A 552 -45.38 -11.12 1.60
CA PRO A 552 -45.78 -11.75 0.35
C PRO A 552 -45.86 -13.28 0.52
N ASN A 553 -46.87 -13.91 -0.04
CA ASN A 553 -46.94 -15.36 -0.03
C ASN A 553 -46.66 -15.92 -1.43
N GLY A 554 -45.83 -16.92 -1.53
CA GLY A 554 -45.44 -17.55 -2.81
C GLY A 554 -46.53 -18.34 -3.51
N SER A 555 -47.77 -18.28 -3.05
CA SER A 555 -48.89 -19.05 -3.61
C SER A 555 -49.63 -18.35 -4.75
N GLY A 556 -49.12 -17.22 -5.26
CA GLY A 556 -49.70 -16.54 -6.43
C GLY A 556 -50.77 -15.50 -6.11
N ASP A 557 -51.25 -15.38 -4.88
CA ASP A 557 -52.08 -14.26 -4.43
C ASP A 557 -51.19 -13.15 -3.94
N HIS A 558 -50.99 -12.10 -4.75
CA HIS A 558 -50.15 -10.95 -4.48
C HIS A 558 -50.80 -9.92 -3.55
N ASN A 559 -51.99 -10.12 -3.09
CA ASN A 559 -52.72 -9.12 -2.34
C ASN A 559 -52.30 -9.14 -0.88
N VAL A 560 -51.30 -8.33 -0.52
CA VAL A 560 -50.90 -8.12 0.87
C VAL A 560 -51.69 -6.97 1.45
N PHE A 561 -52.25 -7.17 2.67
CA PHE A 561 -52.91 -6.14 3.42
C PHE A 561 -51.96 -5.54 4.45
N LEU A 562 -51.94 -4.21 4.53
CA LEU A 562 -51.30 -3.44 5.57
C LEU A 562 -52.37 -2.58 6.26
N MET A 563 -52.64 -2.90 7.50
CA MET A 563 -53.65 -2.22 8.33
C MET A 563 -52.93 -1.47 9.47
N LEU A 564 -53.17 -0.16 9.54
CA LEU A 564 -52.66 0.68 10.62
C LEU A 564 -53.77 0.91 11.64
N ASP A 565 -53.41 0.91 12.94
CA ASP A 565 -54.37 1.33 13.99
C ASP A 565 -54.65 2.82 13.90
N ARG A 566 -55.89 3.19 13.84
CA ARG A 566 -56.35 4.57 13.66
C ARG A 566 -55.85 5.54 14.72
N SER A 567 -55.64 5.08 15.93
CA SER A 567 -55.15 5.92 17.04
C SER A 567 -53.66 6.18 16.93
N SER A 568 -52.90 5.27 16.33
CA SER A 568 -51.44 5.32 16.19
C SER A 568 -50.99 6.18 15.01
N VAL A 569 -51.86 6.40 14.02
CA VAL A 569 -51.48 7.08 12.76
C VAL A 569 -52.21 8.40 12.56
N SER A 570 -52.38 9.16 13.62
CA SER A 570 -53.09 10.45 13.62
C SER A 570 -52.11 11.64 13.70
N GLY A 571 -52.36 12.69 12.94
CA GLY A 571 -51.64 13.96 13.02
C GLY A 571 -50.14 13.88 12.79
N GLN A 572 -49.37 14.50 13.66
CA GLN A 572 -47.89 14.54 13.56
C GLN A 572 -47.23 13.18 13.82
N ALA A 573 -47.96 12.17 14.30
CA ALA A 573 -47.38 10.83 14.50
C ALA A 573 -46.77 10.21 13.22
N LEU A 574 -47.21 10.66 12.05
CA LEU A 574 -46.70 10.21 10.74
C LEU A 574 -45.45 10.97 10.21
N GLN A 575 -44.87 11.85 11.01
CA GLN A 575 -43.61 12.48 10.61
C GLN A 575 -42.43 11.56 10.96
N PRO A 576 -41.34 11.54 10.16
CA PRO A 576 -40.12 10.81 10.47
C PRO A 576 -39.63 11.05 11.90
N GLY A 577 -39.20 9.97 12.58
CA GLY A 577 -38.78 10.01 13.98
C GLY A 577 -39.91 9.90 15.04
N ASN A 578 -41.17 9.81 14.61
CA ASN A 578 -42.31 9.57 15.48
C ASN A 578 -42.84 8.13 15.37
N TYR A 579 -43.62 7.72 16.35
CA TYR A 579 -44.13 6.36 16.49
C TYR A 579 -44.96 5.88 15.28
N GLY A 580 -45.88 6.72 14.79
CA GLY A 580 -46.73 6.35 13.65
C GLY A 580 -45.94 6.19 12.35
N TRP A 581 -44.91 7.01 12.12
CA TRP A 581 -43.99 6.83 11.00
C TRP A 581 -43.19 5.55 11.15
N HIS A 582 -42.63 5.30 12.33
CA HIS A 582 -41.89 4.06 12.63
C HIS A 582 -42.78 2.82 12.40
N THR A 583 -44.04 2.84 12.89
CA THR A 583 -44.99 1.78 12.60
C THR A 583 -45.23 1.61 11.09
N LEU A 584 -45.43 2.70 10.36
CA LEU A 584 -45.68 2.64 8.92
C LEU A 584 -44.51 1.95 8.18
N ILE A 585 -43.28 2.39 8.41
CA ILE A 585 -42.11 1.79 7.73
C ILE A 585 -41.82 0.36 8.23
N HIS A 586 -42.11 0.02 9.49
CA HIS A 586 -42.08 -1.33 10.04
C HIS A 586 -43.06 -2.26 9.28
N GLU A 587 -44.30 -1.87 9.15
CA GLU A 587 -45.31 -2.68 8.46
C GLU A 587 -45.01 -2.77 6.95
N ILE A 588 -44.53 -1.70 6.33
CA ILE A 588 -44.04 -1.78 4.92
C ILE A 588 -42.86 -2.77 4.82
N GLY A 589 -41.96 -2.81 5.82
CA GLY A 589 -40.88 -3.80 5.88
C GLY A 589 -41.39 -5.23 5.81
N HIS A 590 -42.47 -5.55 6.53
CA HIS A 590 -43.13 -6.87 6.47
C HIS A 590 -43.68 -7.15 5.06
N THR A 591 -44.32 -6.16 4.40
CA THR A 591 -44.82 -6.34 3.03
C THR A 591 -43.68 -6.55 2.01
N LEU A 592 -42.44 -6.23 2.35
CA LEU A 592 -41.27 -6.43 1.55
C LEU A 592 -40.45 -7.67 1.95
N GLY A 593 -40.93 -8.47 2.93
CA GLY A 593 -40.32 -9.73 3.29
C GLY A 593 -39.39 -9.67 4.51
N LEU A 594 -39.30 -8.55 5.22
CA LEU A 594 -38.59 -8.49 6.49
C LEU A 594 -39.43 -9.14 7.60
N LYS A 595 -38.75 -9.74 8.58
CA LYS A 595 -39.37 -10.29 9.79
C LYS A 595 -38.76 -9.65 11.03
N HIS A 596 -39.45 -9.82 12.18
CA HIS A 596 -38.85 -9.43 13.44
C HIS A 596 -37.51 -10.12 13.67
N PRO A 597 -36.47 -9.40 14.08
CA PRO A 597 -35.14 -9.96 14.29
C PRO A 597 -35.01 -10.80 15.55
N GLY A 598 -36.02 -10.84 16.42
CA GLY A 598 -36.06 -11.59 17.66
C GLY A 598 -37.19 -12.62 17.71
N ASN A 599 -37.21 -13.46 18.77
CA ASN A 599 -38.26 -14.44 19.00
C ASN A 599 -39.47 -13.81 19.69
N TYR A 600 -40.10 -12.87 19.03
CA TYR A 600 -41.30 -12.17 19.51
C TYR A 600 -42.24 -11.83 18.34
N ASN A 601 -43.53 -11.79 18.66
CA ASN A 601 -44.59 -11.39 17.75
C ASN A 601 -45.80 -10.90 18.60
N ALA A 602 -46.62 -10.03 18.05
CA ALA A 602 -47.85 -9.54 18.70
C ALA A 602 -48.79 -10.67 19.12
N THR A 603 -48.79 -11.79 18.43
CA THR A 603 -49.63 -12.98 18.73
C THR A 603 -49.01 -13.95 19.76
N ALA A 604 -47.85 -13.65 20.33
CA ALA A 604 -47.07 -14.51 21.22
C ALA A 604 -46.75 -15.91 20.65
N SER A 605 -46.86 -16.10 19.34
CA SER A 605 -46.43 -17.33 18.67
C SER A 605 -44.91 -17.35 18.49
N ALA A 606 -44.30 -18.53 18.66
CA ALA A 606 -42.87 -18.67 18.47
C ALA A 606 -42.47 -18.41 17.01
N MET A 607 -41.49 -17.54 16.82
CA MET A 607 -40.93 -17.22 15.52
C MET A 607 -39.82 -18.22 15.14
N THR A 608 -39.59 -18.39 13.85
CA THR A 608 -38.46 -19.21 13.35
C THR A 608 -37.21 -18.35 13.22
N GLY A 609 -36.11 -18.79 13.85
CA GLY A 609 -34.77 -18.14 13.67
C GLY A 609 -34.22 -18.26 12.24
N PRO A 610 -33.08 -17.73 11.98
CA PRO A 610 -32.13 -17.15 12.95
C PRO A 610 -32.62 -15.80 13.54
N PHE A 611 -32.01 -15.38 14.67
CA PHE A 611 -32.32 -14.16 15.35
C PHE A 611 -31.06 -13.33 15.58
N LEU A 612 -31.23 -12.01 15.69
CA LEU A 612 -30.14 -11.12 16.08
C LEU A 612 -29.64 -11.45 17.50
N PRO A 613 -28.34 -11.28 17.76
CA PRO A 613 -27.84 -11.21 19.13
C PRO A 613 -28.57 -10.10 19.91
N LYS A 614 -28.82 -10.31 21.19
CA LYS A 614 -29.56 -9.36 22.03
C LYS A 614 -29.01 -7.92 22.01
N ALA A 615 -27.71 -7.76 21.85
CA ALA A 615 -27.09 -6.44 21.78
C ALA A 615 -27.40 -5.69 20.47
N LEU A 616 -27.76 -6.41 19.40
CA LEU A 616 -28.06 -5.87 18.07
C LEU A 616 -29.57 -5.84 17.79
N ASP A 617 -30.38 -6.50 18.60
CA ASP A 617 -31.83 -6.53 18.45
C ASP A 617 -32.44 -5.27 19.09
N ASN A 618 -32.36 -4.16 18.38
CA ASN A 618 -32.95 -2.87 18.78
C ASN A 618 -33.09 -1.93 17.57
N ASP A 619 -33.88 -0.86 17.75
CA ASP A 619 -34.27 0.14 16.74
C ASP A 619 -33.09 0.81 16.03
N ARG A 620 -31.93 0.83 16.65
CA ARG A 620 -30.71 1.37 15.99
C ARG A 620 -30.30 0.57 14.77
N TYR A 621 -30.45 -0.75 14.82
CA TYR A 621 -29.97 -1.64 13.76
C TYR A 621 -31.08 -2.08 12.81
N SER A 622 -32.32 -2.09 13.26
CA SER A 622 -33.47 -2.51 12.46
C SER A 622 -34.78 -1.92 13.02
N VAL A 623 -35.56 -1.29 12.15
CA VAL A 623 -36.92 -0.84 12.47
C VAL A 623 -37.88 -2.00 12.77
N MET A 624 -37.48 -3.24 12.44
CA MET A 624 -38.26 -4.45 12.71
C MET A 624 -38.11 -4.93 14.16
N SER A 625 -37.26 -4.31 14.99
CA SER A 625 -37.09 -4.63 16.39
C SER A 625 -38.21 -4.00 17.26
N TYR A 626 -38.50 -4.66 18.38
CA TYR A 626 -39.39 -4.12 19.41
C TYR A 626 -38.64 -3.48 20.59
N TYR A 627 -37.31 -3.39 20.50
CA TYR A 627 -36.48 -2.92 21.61
C TYR A 627 -35.78 -1.62 21.27
N SER A 628 -35.72 -0.72 22.26
CA SER A 628 -34.88 0.47 22.18
C SER A 628 -33.41 0.12 22.48
N PRO A 629 -32.44 0.93 21.99
CA PRO A 629 -31.01 0.75 22.29
C PRO A 629 -30.75 0.85 23.80
N SER A 630 -30.04 -0.13 24.36
CA SER A 630 -29.77 -0.18 25.80
C SER A 630 -28.67 0.75 26.30
N ASP A 631 -27.83 1.25 25.39
CA ASP A 631 -26.61 2.04 25.66
C ASP A 631 -26.79 3.54 25.40
N SER A 632 -27.87 3.98 24.75
CA SER A 632 -28.04 5.39 24.37
C SER A 632 -29.43 5.93 24.62
N GLY A 633 -30.31 5.35 25.37
CA GLY A 633 -31.66 5.85 25.62
C GLY A 633 -32.33 6.42 24.35
N ASP A 634 -33.63 6.45 24.38
CA ASP A 634 -34.51 6.92 23.31
C ASP A 634 -35.42 8.10 23.71
N VAL A 635 -35.27 8.59 24.93
CA VAL A 635 -36.08 9.69 25.44
C VAL A 635 -35.31 11.02 25.38
N ALA A 636 -35.64 11.87 24.42
CA ALA A 636 -35.10 13.22 24.32
C ALA A 636 -35.89 14.16 25.28
N LEU A 637 -35.16 15.02 25.97
CA LEU A 637 -35.70 16.07 26.79
C LEU A 637 -35.76 17.39 26.01
N LYS A 638 -36.92 17.96 25.87
CA LYS A 638 -37.12 19.32 25.34
C LYS A 638 -37.39 20.26 26.50
N ILE A 639 -36.48 21.22 26.68
CA ILE A 639 -36.55 22.22 27.74
C ILE A 639 -36.90 23.57 27.11
N THR A 640 -38.03 24.14 27.51
CA THR A 640 -38.52 25.40 26.98
C THR A 640 -38.66 26.42 28.12
N PRO A 641 -38.26 27.67 27.92
CA PRO A 641 -38.52 28.74 28.88
C PRO A 641 -40.04 28.97 29.05
N ASN A 642 -40.51 29.14 30.28
CA ASN A 642 -41.91 29.50 30.49
C ASN A 642 -42.23 30.90 30.01
N PRO A 643 -43.28 31.12 29.22
CA PRO A 643 -43.63 32.43 28.72
C PRO A 643 -43.83 33.43 29.88
N GLY A 644 -43.09 34.49 29.89
CA GLY A 644 -43.21 35.55 30.89
C GLY A 644 -42.51 35.34 32.24
N GLN A 645 -41.78 34.22 32.40
CA GLN A 645 -40.98 33.94 33.60
C GLN A 645 -39.54 33.57 33.24
N LEU A 646 -38.65 34.52 33.20
CA LEU A 646 -37.24 34.39 32.70
C LEU A 646 -36.35 33.37 33.46
N SER A 647 -36.83 32.83 34.59
CA SER A 647 -36.06 31.92 35.44
C SER A 647 -36.70 30.51 35.62
N THR A 648 -37.79 30.24 34.93
CA THR A 648 -38.46 28.94 35.03
C THR A 648 -38.58 28.26 33.66
N TYR A 649 -38.34 26.96 33.64
CA TYR A 649 -38.34 26.14 32.42
C TYR A 649 -39.35 25.00 32.59
N GLU A 650 -39.98 24.61 31.50
CA GLU A 650 -40.75 23.40 31.39
C GLU A 650 -39.98 22.35 30.62
N ALA A 651 -39.95 21.12 31.08
CA ALA A 651 -39.38 19.99 30.39
C ALA A 651 -40.47 19.05 29.91
N THR A 652 -40.43 18.70 28.64
CA THR A 652 -41.23 17.62 28.07
C THR A 652 -40.31 16.50 27.63
N ALA A 653 -40.74 15.26 27.79
CA ALA A 653 -40.03 14.09 27.31
C ALA A 653 -40.68 13.59 26.01
N GLN A 654 -39.90 13.31 25.02
CA GLN A 654 -40.33 12.75 23.74
C GLN A 654 -39.58 11.46 23.49
N THR A 655 -40.29 10.34 23.26
CA THR A 655 -39.66 9.13 22.76
C THR A 655 -39.28 9.32 21.27
N LEU A 656 -38.05 9.02 20.93
CA LEU A 656 -37.54 9.07 19.58
C LEU A 656 -37.63 7.69 18.95
N TYR A 657 -37.95 7.66 17.68
CA TYR A 657 -38.00 6.45 16.86
C TYR A 657 -37.11 6.64 15.62
N ALA A 658 -36.75 5.54 14.98
CA ALA A 658 -36.01 5.59 13.72
C ALA A 658 -36.82 6.38 12.67
N SER A 659 -36.13 7.34 12.02
CA SER A 659 -36.73 8.16 10.95
C SER A 659 -36.54 7.53 9.57
N THR A 660 -35.64 6.54 9.45
CA THR A 660 -35.31 5.84 8.21
C THR A 660 -35.30 4.34 8.49
N TYR A 661 -35.24 3.50 7.44
CA TYR A 661 -34.73 2.15 7.59
C TYR A 661 -33.29 2.19 8.10
N MET A 662 -32.92 1.22 8.93
CA MET A 662 -31.60 1.19 9.57
C MET A 662 -30.63 0.30 8.78
N THR A 663 -29.37 0.25 9.20
CA THR A 663 -28.31 -0.37 8.41
C THR A 663 -28.59 -1.82 7.99
N TYR A 664 -29.16 -2.63 8.88
CA TYR A 664 -29.50 -4.02 8.55
C TYR A 664 -30.75 -4.13 7.69
N ASP A 665 -31.74 -3.26 7.88
CA ASP A 665 -32.92 -3.24 7.04
C ASP A 665 -32.57 -2.92 5.59
N ILE A 666 -31.79 -1.84 5.39
CA ILE A 666 -31.34 -1.42 4.06
C ILE A 666 -30.56 -2.55 3.39
N ALA A 667 -29.59 -3.14 4.10
CA ALA A 667 -28.79 -4.22 3.54
C ALA A 667 -29.64 -5.47 3.21
N ALA A 668 -30.61 -5.81 4.04
CA ALA A 668 -31.53 -6.92 3.80
C ALA A 668 -32.45 -6.65 2.60
N LEU A 669 -33.01 -5.47 2.50
CA LEU A 669 -33.85 -5.06 1.37
C LEU A 669 -33.06 -4.99 0.05
N GLN A 670 -31.84 -4.46 0.09
CA GLN A 670 -30.92 -4.46 -1.06
C GLN A 670 -30.47 -5.87 -1.45
N PHE A 671 -30.32 -6.78 -0.50
CA PHE A 671 -30.05 -8.18 -0.81
C PHE A 671 -31.20 -8.82 -1.60
N ILE A 672 -32.46 -8.50 -1.25
CA ILE A 672 -33.65 -9.06 -1.91
C ILE A 672 -33.88 -8.41 -3.27
N TYR A 673 -33.88 -7.08 -3.33
CA TYR A 673 -34.38 -6.30 -4.47
C TYR A 673 -33.31 -5.60 -5.29
N GLY A 674 -32.04 -5.65 -4.88
CA GLY A 674 -30.94 -4.86 -5.44
C GLY A 674 -30.91 -3.44 -4.90
N ALA A 675 -29.76 -2.81 -4.95
CA ALA A 675 -29.62 -1.39 -4.66
C ALA A 675 -30.28 -0.54 -5.76
N ALA A 676 -30.80 0.62 -5.41
CA ALA A 676 -31.33 1.57 -6.37
C ALA A 676 -30.24 2.01 -7.34
N ASP A 677 -30.58 2.19 -8.61
CA ASP A 677 -29.72 2.81 -9.61
C ASP A 677 -29.62 4.32 -9.34
N THR A 678 -28.45 4.77 -8.96
CA THR A 678 -28.17 6.15 -8.54
C THR A 678 -27.21 6.89 -9.48
N GLU A 679 -26.75 6.25 -10.58
CA GLU A 679 -25.73 6.81 -11.49
C GLU A 679 -25.99 8.25 -11.99
N SER A 680 -27.22 8.75 -11.85
CA SER A 680 -27.59 10.13 -12.22
C SER A 680 -27.92 11.04 -11.04
N ALA A 681 -27.83 10.55 -9.81
CA ALA A 681 -28.14 11.36 -8.62
C ALA A 681 -26.94 12.22 -8.22
N SER A 682 -27.16 13.50 -7.93
CA SER A 682 -26.12 14.35 -7.33
C SER A 682 -25.87 13.92 -5.91
N ALA A 683 -24.56 13.92 -5.50
CA ALA A 683 -24.16 13.62 -4.14
C ALA A 683 -24.92 14.48 -3.10
N PRO A 684 -25.68 13.87 -2.16
CA PRO A 684 -26.50 14.60 -1.23
C PRO A 684 -25.68 15.33 -0.18
N THR A 685 -26.21 16.48 0.32
CA THR A 685 -25.72 17.09 1.56
C THR A 685 -26.69 16.76 2.68
N VAL A 686 -26.18 16.10 3.71
CA VAL A 686 -26.95 15.82 4.93
C VAL A 686 -26.46 16.72 6.04
N SER A 687 -27.31 17.64 6.49
CA SER A 687 -26.98 18.65 7.50
C SER A 687 -27.65 18.36 8.83
N PHE A 688 -26.90 18.63 9.89
CA PHE A 688 -27.40 18.56 11.27
C PHE A 688 -27.21 19.89 11.96
N ASP A 689 -28.07 20.16 12.96
CA ASP A 689 -27.95 21.33 13.83
C ASP A 689 -27.94 20.91 15.32
N SER A 690 -27.73 21.91 16.18
CA SER A 690 -27.67 21.66 17.64
C SER A 690 -28.99 21.23 18.26
N ASP A 691 -30.12 21.40 17.57
CA ASP A 691 -31.45 20.99 18.04
C ASP A 691 -31.83 19.59 17.53
N TRP A 692 -31.11 19.06 16.56
CA TRP A 692 -31.41 17.74 16.00
C TRP A 692 -31.29 16.62 17.04
N ARG A 693 -32.32 15.78 17.11
CA ARG A 693 -32.42 14.60 17.94
C ARG A 693 -33.10 13.52 17.13
N GLY A 694 -32.54 12.34 17.07
CA GLY A 694 -33.14 11.25 16.32
C GLY A 694 -32.22 10.06 16.09
N PHE A 695 -32.73 9.07 15.38
CA PHE A 695 -31.97 7.93 14.84
C PHE A 695 -32.25 7.84 13.35
N GLN A 696 -31.19 7.80 12.55
CA GLN A 696 -31.31 7.63 11.10
C GLN A 696 -30.09 6.93 10.49
N THR A 697 -30.28 6.36 9.29
CA THR A 697 -29.20 5.81 8.48
C THR A 697 -29.10 6.58 7.18
N LEU A 698 -27.89 6.93 6.79
CA LEU A 698 -27.58 7.59 5.52
C LEU A 698 -27.27 6.53 4.48
N TYR A 699 -27.77 6.73 3.26
CA TYR A 699 -27.38 5.94 2.10
C TYR A 699 -26.90 6.89 0.99
N THR A 700 -25.61 6.85 0.71
CA THR A 700 -24.89 7.76 -0.20
C THR A 700 -23.95 6.98 -1.09
N PRO A 701 -24.47 6.14 -2.01
CA PRO A 701 -23.62 5.24 -2.81
C PRO A 701 -22.69 5.98 -3.79
N GLU A 702 -23.06 7.18 -4.22
CA GLU A 702 -22.28 8.04 -5.12
C GLU A 702 -21.51 9.14 -4.36
N GLY A 703 -21.21 8.89 -3.09
CA GLY A 703 -20.61 9.89 -2.22
C GLY A 703 -21.61 10.88 -1.63
N GLY A 704 -21.16 11.71 -0.70
CA GLY A 704 -22.01 12.72 -0.07
C GLY A 704 -21.26 13.67 0.84
N THR A 705 -21.93 14.77 1.22
CA THR A 705 -21.45 15.71 2.21
C THR A 705 -22.18 15.51 3.54
N LEU A 706 -21.40 15.33 4.61
CA LEU A 706 -21.89 15.36 5.98
C LEU A 706 -21.57 16.73 6.57
N ASP A 707 -22.62 17.53 6.83
CA ASP A 707 -22.50 18.90 7.28
C ASP A 707 -22.96 19.05 8.74
N LEU A 708 -21.99 19.26 9.63
CA LEU A 708 -22.18 19.49 11.05
C LEU A 708 -21.87 20.94 11.46
N SER A 709 -21.68 21.83 10.51
CA SER A 709 -21.24 23.22 10.75
C SER A 709 -22.15 24.01 11.71
N GLN A 710 -23.39 23.57 11.87
CA GLN A 710 -24.38 24.16 12.79
C GLN A 710 -24.50 23.42 14.12
N VAL A 711 -23.65 22.40 14.37
CA VAL A 711 -23.63 21.64 15.61
C VAL A 711 -22.64 22.27 16.60
N ASP A 712 -23.10 22.67 17.77
CA ASP A 712 -22.30 23.33 18.81
C ASP A 712 -21.70 22.35 19.84
N ARG A 713 -21.86 21.05 19.64
CA ARG A 713 -21.40 19.99 20.52
C ARG A 713 -20.48 19.03 19.78
N ALA A 714 -19.72 18.30 20.57
CA ALA A 714 -18.78 17.30 20.05
C ALA A 714 -19.50 16.18 19.28
N ASN A 715 -18.84 15.69 18.25
CA ASN A 715 -19.27 14.58 17.43
C ASN A 715 -18.20 13.49 17.39
N VAL A 716 -18.63 12.26 17.21
CA VAL A 716 -17.74 11.14 16.89
C VAL A 716 -18.26 10.50 15.62
N LEU A 717 -17.54 10.72 14.53
CA LEU A 717 -17.93 10.24 13.21
C LEU A 717 -17.15 8.97 12.87
N ASP A 718 -17.87 7.94 12.42
CA ASP A 718 -17.27 6.75 11.83
C ASP A 718 -17.74 6.65 10.37
N LEU A 719 -16.84 6.96 9.45
CA LEU A 719 -17.14 7.06 8.01
C LEU A 719 -17.05 5.72 7.27
N ARG A 720 -16.94 4.62 8.00
CA ARG A 720 -16.95 3.28 7.40
C ARG A 720 -18.37 2.84 7.09
N ALA A 721 -18.59 2.26 5.92
CA ALA A 721 -19.89 1.69 5.58
C ALA A 721 -20.34 0.63 6.61
N GLY A 722 -21.58 0.68 7.05
CA GLY A 722 -22.15 -0.16 8.09
C GLY A 722 -21.89 0.30 9.53
N ALA A 723 -21.09 1.36 9.73
CA ALA A 723 -20.76 1.91 11.04
C ALA A 723 -21.81 2.95 11.53
N TYR A 724 -21.66 3.33 12.80
CA TYR A 724 -22.51 4.34 13.46
C TYR A 724 -21.69 5.49 13.99
N SER A 725 -22.13 6.69 13.69
CA SER A 725 -21.62 7.95 14.23
C SER A 725 -22.48 8.44 15.39
N SER A 726 -21.84 9.21 16.28
CA SER A 726 -22.50 9.93 17.38
C SER A 726 -22.51 11.42 17.04
N VAL A 727 -23.64 11.94 16.64
CA VAL A 727 -23.82 13.33 16.23
C VAL A 727 -24.54 14.09 17.33
N ASN A 728 -24.03 15.29 17.65
CA ASN A 728 -24.62 16.19 18.65
C ASN A 728 -24.68 15.55 20.05
N ILE A 729 -23.53 15.13 20.58
CA ILE A 729 -23.42 14.43 21.87
C ILE A 729 -23.79 15.40 23.01
N LEU A 730 -24.80 15.05 23.77
CA LEU A 730 -25.35 15.91 24.85
C LEU A 730 -24.51 15.84 26.13
N GLY A 731 -23.74 14.81 26.33
CA GLY A 731 -22.89 14.63 27.50
C GLY A 731 -22.41 13.18 27.63
N ASN A 732 -21.34 12.95 28.39
CA ASN A 732 -20.74 11.63 28.58
C ASN A 732 -21.54 10.71 29.53
N SER A 733 -22.52 11.23 30.23
CA SER A 733 -23.41 10.47 31.11
C SER A 733 -24.74 11.19 31.31
N VAL A 734 -25.76 10.42 31.60
CA VAL A 734 -27.11 10.98 31.92
C VAL A 734 -27.02 11.97 33.06
N SER A 735 -26.30 11.65 34.14
CA SER A 735 -26.16 12.57 35.29
C SER A 735 -25.41 13.85 34.93
N GLY A 736 -24.36 13.77 34.11
CA GLY A 736 -23.61 14.92 33.63
C GLY A 736 -24.46 15.83 32.75
N TYR A 737 -25.18 15.26 31.80
CA TYR A 737 -26.12 16.00 30.93
C TYR A 737 -27.22 16.68 31.74
N LEU A 738 -27.89 15.95 32.62
CA LEU A 738 -28.96 16.50 33.44
C LEU A 738 -28.49 17.61 34.39
N SER A 739 -27.24 17.54 34.88
CA SER A 739 -26.63 18.58 35.72
C SER A 739 -26.29 19.85 34.93
N SER A 740 -26.11 19.74 33.63
CA SER A 740 -25.82 20.88 32.72
C SER A 740 -27.09 21.66 32.33
N LEU A 741 -28.26 21.06 32.55
CA LEU A 741 -29.54 21.67 32.18
C LEU A 741 -29.96 22.75 33.18
N PRO A 742 -30.76 23.75 32.74
CA PRO A 742 -31.40 24.70 33.64
C PRO A 742 -32.27 23.97 34.67
N THR A 743 -32.36 24.48 35.88
CA THR A 743 -33.14 23.87 36.93
C THR A 743 -34.62 23.83 36.53
N VAL A 744 -35.17 22.64 36.37
CA VAL A 744 -36.59 22.41 36.03
C VAL A 744 -37.34 21.84 37.26
N PRO A 745 -38.30 22.55 37.82
CA PRO A 745 -38.97 22.15 39.08
C PRO A 745 -39.73 20.82 39.02
N LYS A 746 -39.99 20.28 37.86
CA LYS A 746 -40.81 19.07 37.67
C LYS A 746 -40.17 18.00 36.78
N LEU A 747 -38.87 17.96 36.63
CA LEU A 747 -38.24 16.78 36.08
C LEU A 747 -38.49 15.60 37.02
N THR A 748 -39.56 14.89 36.75
CA THR A 748 -39.97 13.75 37.59
C THR A 748 -38.89 12.69 37.55
N SER A 749 -38.51 12.22 38.73
CA SER A 749 -37.48 11.23 38.97
C SER A 749 -37.62 9.91 38.21
N SER A 750 -38.71 9.68 37.47
CA SER A 750 -38.89 8.49 36.62
C SER A 750 -37.99 8.46 35.39
N TYR A 751 -37.76 9.61 34.73
CA TYR A 751 -36.86 9.67 33.56
C TYR A 751 -35.41 9.70 33.98
N LEU A 752 -35.11 10.16 35.19
CA LEU A 752 -33.77 10.24 35.74
C LEU A 752 -33.22 8.89 36.24
N LYS A 753 -34.10 7.92 36.48
CA LYS A 753 -33.78 6.62 37.09
C LYS A 753 -33.53 5.51 36.10
N THR A 754 -33.83 5.73 34.84
CA THR A 754 -33.68 4.73 33.79
C THR A 754 -32.66 5.19 32.77
N ASN A 755 -31.85 4.28 32.23
CA ASN A 755 -30.92 4.51 31.13
C ASN A 755 -31.64 4.86 29.82
N GLN A 756 -32.75 5.59 29.89
CA GLN A 756 -33.62 5.94 28.76
C GLN A 756 -33.35 7.33 28.19
N THR A 757 -32.58 8.18 28.92
CA THR A 757 -32.30 9.53 28.44
C THR A 757 -31.38 9.47 27.21
N TYR A 758 -31.83 10.05 26.11
CA TYR A 758 -31.08 10.19 24.89
C TYR A 758 -29.86 11.09 25.07
N LEU A 759 -28.69 10.63 24.67
CA LEU A 759 -27.43 11.38 24.77
C LEU A 759 -26.78 11.65 23.42
N GLY A 760 -27.30 11.14 22.31
CA GLY A 760 -26.76 11.33 20.96
C GLY A 760 -25.69 10.32 20.58
N PHE A 761 -25.57 9.19 21.31
CA PHE A 761 -24.58 8.15 20.96
C PHE A 761 -25.10 7.21 19.87
N ASN A 762 -24.23 6.92 18.88
CA ASN A 762 -24.49 5.97 17.80
C ASN A 762 -25.88 6.20 17.14
N ASN A 763 -26.18 7.43 16.82
CA ASN A 763 -27.51 7.87 16.39
C ASN A 763 -27.62 8.07 14.85
N VAL A 764 -26.50 8.08 14.13
CA VAL A 764 -26.45 8.17 12.68
C VAL A 764 -25.67 6.99 12.11
N GLY A 765 -26.36 6.09 11.43
CA GLY A 765 -25.74 4.97 10.70
C GLY A 765 -25.31 5.38 9.29
N LEU A 766 -24.27 4.74 8.75
CA LEU A 766 -23.92 4.79 7.35
C LEU A 766 -24.23 3.42 6.73
N ALA A 767 -25.13 3.37 5.77
CA ALA A 767 -25.54 2.10 5.15
C ALA A 767 -24.36 1.43 4.42
N TYR A 768 -24.41 0.10 4.28
CA TYR A 768 -23.44 -0.62 3.46
C TYR A 768 -23.49 -0.13 2.01
N GLY A 769 -22.32 0.01 1.37
CA GLY A 769 -22.20 0.54 0.01
C GLY A 769 -22.33 2.07 -0.06
N SER A 770 -22.28 2.78 1.05
CA SER A 770 -22.26 4.25 1.09
C SER A 770 -20.83 4.77 1.20
N GLU A 771 -20.60 5.95 0.65
CA GLU A 771 -19.35 6.72 0.73
C GLU A 771 -19.65 8.15 1.21
N ILE A 772 -18.69 8.78 1.87
CA ILE A 772 -18.72 10.19 2.24
C ILE A 772 -17.50 10.86 1.61
N ASP A 773 -17.74 11.85 0.75
CA ASP A 773 -16.68 12.60 0.05
C ASP A 773 -16.24 13.82 0.84
N ARG A 774 -17.15 14.36 1.64
CA ARG A 774 -16.90 15.59 2.37
C ARG A 774 -17.51 15.58 3.76
N VAL A 775 -16.71 16.01 4.72
CA VAL A 775 -17.15 16.29 6.09
C VAL A 775 -16.91 17.77 6.40
N LEU A 776 -17.94 18.43 6.91
CA LEU A 776 -17.82 19.75 7.55
C LEU A 776 -18.11 19.55 9.03
N GLY A 777 -17.09 19.65 9.86
CA GLY A 777 -17.14 19.49 11.31
C GLY A 777 -17.92 20.60 12.01
N GLY A 778 -18.14 20.41 13.30
CA GLY A 778 -18.94 21.28 14.15
C GLY A 778 -18.19 22.45 14.76
N GLN A 779 -18.75 22.96 15.87
CA GLN A 779 -18.16 24.09 16.61
C GLN A 779 -17.42 23.64 17.88
N ALA A 780 -17.36 22.33 18.15
CA ALA A 780 -16.69 21.72 19.29
C ALA A 780 -15.72 20.63 18.80
N ALA A 781 -14.93 20.07 19.72
CA ALA A 781 -13.94 19.04 19.39
C ALA A 781 -14.59 17.78 18.81
N ASP A 782 -14.25 17.45 17.58
CA ASP A 782 -14.76 16.32 16.84
C ASP A 782 -13.71 15.19 16.69
N THR A 783 -14.18 13.95 16.62
CA THR A 783 -13.32 12.80 16.35
C THR A 783 -13.86 12.06 15.14
N ILE A 784 -13.04 11.93 14.09
CA ILE A 784 -13.46 11.41 12.79
C ILE A 784 -12.64 10.17 12.44
N TYR A 785 -13.26 9.01 12.34
CA TYR A 785 -12.65 7.74 11.96
C TYR A 785 -12.80 7.52 10.45
N VAL A 786 -11.68 7.31 9.78
CA VAL A 786 -11.61 7.05 8.34
C VAL A 786 -11.11 5.64 8.11
N GLY A 787 -11.83 4.86 7.31
CA GLY A 787 -11.45 3.51 6.91
C GLY A 787 -10.23 3.47 5.97
N ALA A 788 -9.65 2.30 5.79
CA ALA A 788 -8.59 2.09 4.79
C ALA A 788 -9.14 2.09 3.35
N ASP A 789 -10.44 1.91 3.22
CA ASP A 789 -11.24 1.84 2.01
C ASP A 789 -11.94 3.18 1.67
N CYS A 790 -11.43 4.29 2.20
CA CYS A 790 -11.95 5.62 1.85
C CYS A 790 -11.86 5.87 0.33
N PRO A 791 -12.71 6.76 -0.24
CA PRO A 791 -12.80 6.98 -1.67
C PRO A 791 -11.44 7.21 -2.34
N SER A 792 -11.18 6.52 -3.44
CA SER A 792 -9.89 6.58 -4.17
C SER A 792 -9.69 7.91 -4.90
N ASP A 793 -10.76 8.59 -5.22
CA ASP A 793 -10.80 9.89 -5.90
C ASP A 793 -10.66 11.07 -4.94
N GLY A 794 -10.67 10.81 -3.63
CA GLY A 794 -10.34 11.76 -2.59
C GLY A 794 -11.51 12.10 -1.67
N MET A 795 -11.21 12.40 -0.42
CA MET A 795 -12.15 12.87 0.60
C MET A 795 -11.67 14.19 1.18
N SER A 796 -12.59 15.11 1.47
CA SER A 796 -12.28 16.38 2.14
C SER A 796 -12.88 16.38 3.55
N ILE A 797 -12.05 16.66 4.55
CA ILE A 797 -12.44 16.76 5.95
C ILE A 797 -12.04 18.13 6.47
N ASP A 798 -13.03 18.92 6.87
CA ASP A 798 -12.85 20.16 7.60
C ASP A 798 -13.32 19.94 9.04
N GLY A 799 -12.43 20.05 10.03
CA GLY A 799 -12.76 19.83 11.44
C GLY A 799 -13.68 20.89 12.01
N GLY A 800 -13.71 22.10 11.40
CA GLY A 800 -14.51 23.22 11.90
C GLY A 800 -13.80 23.97 13.01
N SER A 801 -14.50 24.18 14.11
CA SER A 801 -13.94 24.84 15.30
C SER A 801 -13.81 23.81 16.44
N GLY A 802 -12.69 23.85 17.13
CA GLY A 802 -12.47 22.93 18.24
C GLY A 802 -11.02 22.46 18.29
N VAL A 803 -10.83 21.31 18.89
CA VAL A 803 -9.58 20.53 18.81
C VAL A 803 -9.93 19.18 18.18
N ASP A 804 -9.79 19.13 16.86
CA ASP A 804 -10.35 18.07 16.07
C ASP A 804 -9.34 16.97 15.79
N THR A 805 -9.81 15.74 15.80
CA THR A 805 -8.97 14.55 15.65
C THR A 805 -9.44 13.71 14.47
N VAL A 806 -8.55 13.46 13.52
CA VAL A 806 -8.77 12.43 12.49
C VAL A 806 -8.04 11.15 12.88
N CYS A 807 -8.77 10.06 12.88
CA CYS A 807 -8.28 8.71 13.17
C CYS A 807 -8.18 7.93 11.86
N LEU A 808 -6.96 7.56 11.46
CA LEU A 808 -6.66 6.85 10.23
C LEU A 808 -6.49 5.36 10.49
N ALA A 809 -7.13 4.52 9.67
CA ALA A 809 -7.02 3.07 9.79
C ALA A 809 -5.59 2.58 9.47
N GLY A 810 -5.04 1.67 10.28
CA GLY A 810 -3.70 1.11 10.11
C GLY A 810 -2.65 1.74 11.02
N THR A 811 -1.44 1.87 10.51
CA THR A 811 -0.27 2.40 11.23
C THR A 811 0.29 3.64 10.53
N ALA A 812 1.12 4.43 11.21
CA ALA A 812 1.77 5.60 10.61
C ALA A 812 2.59 5.27 9.34
N SER A 813 3.10 4.04 9.21
CA SER A 813 3.83 3.62 8.01
C SER A 813 2.93 3.32 6.80
N ASP A 814 1.62 3.24 6.98
CA ASP A 814 0.65 3.01 5.90
C ASP A 814 0.22 4.32 5.22
N TRP A 815 0.63 5.46 5.77
CA TRP A 815 0.22 6.78 5.31
C TRP A 815 1.40 7.71 5.03
N SER A 816 1.29 8.52 3.99
CA SER A 816 2.14 9.70 3.73
C SER A 816 1.39 10.95 4.18
N LEU A 817 2.02 11.78 4.98
CA LEU A 817 1.44 13.02 5.52
C LEU A 817 2.21 14.22 4.96
N ASP A 818 1.52 15.09 4.22
CA ASP A 818 2.10 16.29 3.63
C ASP A 818 1.58 17.56 4.31
N GLY A 819 2.40 18.62 4.34
CA GLY A 819 2.06 19.92 4.93
C GLY A 819 2.16 19.96 6.46
N ALA A 820 2.74 18.96 7.10
CA ALA A 820 3.03 18.98 8.54
C ALA A 820 4.15 20.03 8.81
N THR A 821 3.80 21.14 9.44
CA THR A 821 4.76 22.13 9.96
C THR A 821 4.83 22.03 11.49
N GLU A 822 6.05 22.09 12.01
CA GLU A 822 6.31 22.07 13.45
C GLU A 822 5.53 23.23 14.11
N GLY A 823 4.49 22.91 14.87
CA GLY A 823 3.80 23.82 15.79
C GLY A 823 2.40 24.33 15.42
N ALA A 824 1.82 24.04 14.25
CA ALA A 824 0.44 24.40 13.92
C ALA A 824 -0.09 23.61 12.71
N GLN A 825 -1.17 22.89 12.89
CA GLN A 825 -1.82 21.97 11.95
C GLN A 825 -1.00 20.74 11.60
N VAL A 826 -1.61 19.58 11.77
CA VAL A 826 -0.91 18.30 11.78
C VAL A 826 -0.57 17.80 10.38
N ALA A 827 -1.42 18.05 9.41
CA ALA A 827 -1.19 17.79 7.98
C ALA A 827 -2.32 18.44 7.16
N THR A 828 -2.02 18.85 5.95
CA THR A 828 -3.04 19.33 4.99
C THR A 828 -3.52 18.20 4.08
N GLN A 829 -2.72 17.15 3.94
CA GLN A 829 -3.07 15.97 3.17
C GLN A 829 -2.55 14.69 3.84
N ALA A 830 -3.34 13.63 3.75
CA ALA A 830 -2.94 12.28 4.12
C ALA A 830 -3.24 11.32 2.96
N ARG A 831 -2.23 10.58 2.49
CA ARG A 831 -2.37 9.59 1.42
C ARG A 831 -2.10 8.19 1.96
N ASN A 832 -3.05 7.30 1.76
CA ASN A 832 -2.84 5.89 2.05
C ASN A 832 -1.90 5.27 1.01
N LEU A 833 -0.79 4.69 1.46
CA LEU A 833 0.25 4.14 0.59
C LEU A 833 -0.13 2.78 -0.02
N GLN A 834 -1.15 2.11 0.51
CA GLN A 834 -1.61 0.81 0.03
C GLN A 834 -2.77 0.95 -0.97
N THR A 835 -3.75 1.80 -0.67
CA THR A 835 -4.94 2.00 -1.50
C THR A 835 -4.81 3.18 -2.47
N GLY A 836 -3.90 4.11 -2.19
CA GLY A 836 -3.75 5.36 -2.95
C GLY A 836 -4.73 6.46 -2.56
N ALA A 837 -5.70 6.18 -1.69
CA ALA A 837 -6.72 7.11 -1.24
C ALA A 837 -6.12 8.40 -0.66
N LEU A 838 -6.71 9.55 -1.01
CA LEU A 838 -6.21 10.88 -0.67
C LEU A 838 -7.24 11.62 0.21
N LEU A 839 -6.80 12.06 1.38
CA LEU A 839 -7.57 12.94 2.25
C LEU A 839 -7.04 14.37 2.18
N GLN A 840 -7.94 15.33 2.00
CA GLN A 840 -7.67 16.75 2.16
C GLN A 840 -8.14 17.17 3.56
N LEU A 841 -7.27 17.73 4.36
CA LEU A 841 -7.53 18.02 5.76
C LEU A 841 -7.43 19.52 6.01
N SER A 842 -8.43 20.09 6.67
CA SER A 842 -8.43 21.47 7.16
C SER A 842 -9.04 21.51 8.57
N GLY A 843 -8.59 22.44 9.43
CA GLY A 843 -9.10 22.54 10.80
C GLY A 843 -8.89 21.27 11.63
N ILE A 844 -7.81 20.53 11.43
CA ILE A 844 -7.49 19.30 12.17
C ILE A 844 -6.22 19.52 13.00
N GLU A 845 -6.31 19.39 14.32
CA GLU A 845 -5.20 19.57 15.25
C GLU A 845 -4.51 18.27 15.63
N LYS A 846 -5.18 17.12 15.47
CA LYS A 846 -4.64 15.82 15.87
C LYS A 846 -4.87 14.76 14.80
N LEU A 847 -3.84 13.94 14.58
CA LEU A 847 -3.95 12.70 13.82
C LEU A 847 -3.62 11.51 14.73
N ARG A 848 -4.41 10.46 14.62
CA ARG A 848 -4.21 9.18 15.31
C ARG A 848 -4.29 8.03 14.33
N PHE A 849 -3.69 6.90 14.69
CA PHE A 849 -3.79 5.67 13.93
C PHE A 849 -4.49 4.61 14.77
N TYR A 850 -5.39 3.85 14.16
CA TYR A 850 -6.15 2.83 14.87
C TYR A 850 -6.20 1.52 14.10
N ASN A 851 -6.37 0.39 14.82
CA ASN A 851 -6.53 -0.91 14.18
C ASN A 851 -7.98 -1.10 13.72
N ALA A 852 -8.21 -1.02 12.41
CA ALA A 852 -9.52 -1.16 11.79
C ALA A 852 -10.12 -2.59 11.88
N SER A 853 -9.36 -3.59 12.31
CA SER A 853 -9.85 -4.98 12.43
C SER A 853 -10.76 -5.21 13.65
N THR A 854 -10.87 -4.25 14.56
CA THR A 854 -11.87 -4.29 15.62
C THR A 854 -13.21 -3.86 15.04
N THR A 855 -14.08 -4.82 14.79
CA THR A 855 -15.50 -4.61 14.44
C THR A 855 -16.15 -3.68 15.44
N ALA A 856 -16.87 -2.68 14.93
CA ALA A 856 -17.70 -1.72 15.69
C ALA A 856 -16.97 -1.09 16.90
N LEU A 857 -16.53 0.14 16.75
CA LEU A 857 -16.10 0.96 17.87
C LEU A 857 -17.33 1.19 18.79
N THR A 858 -17.35 0.56 19.94
CA THR A 858 -18.37 0.86 20.95
C THR A 858 -18.03 2.19 21.63
N HIS A 859 -19.01 2.86 22.19
CA HIS A 859 -18.78 4.12 22.93
C HIS A 859 -17.69 3.96 24.01
N SER A 860 -17.64 2.83 24.70
CA SER A 860 -16.58 2.52 25.69
C SER A 860 -15.19 2.33 25.08
N SER A 861 -15.09 1.89 23.83
CA SER A 861 -13.80 1.82 23.13
C SER A 861 -13.33 3.19 22.61
N LEU A 862 -14.26 4.11 22.33
CA LEU A 862 -13.96 5.49 21.97
C LEU A 862 -13.43 6.29 23.18
N ASP A 863 -13.98 6.08 24.38
CA ASP A 863 -13.52 6.72 25.62
C ASP A 863 -12.10 6.28 26.04
N LEU A 864 -11.67 5.08 25.69
CA LEU A 864 -10.32 4.57 25.99
C LEU A 864 -9.26 5.11 25.02
N MET A 865 -9.65 5.70 23.89
CA MET A 865 -8.77 6.29 22.89
C MET A 865 -8.65 7.82 23.01
N ALA A 866 -9.50 8.46 23.85
CA ALA A 866 -9.47 9.92 24.13
C ALA A 866 -8.40 10.28 25.24
#